data_3ba5676218af264d559337097de80625
#
_entry.id   3ba5676218af264d559337097de80625
#
_cell.length_a   1.000
_cell.length_b   1.000
_cell.length_c   1.000
_cell.angle_alpha   90.00
_cell.angle_beta   90.00
_cell.angle_gamma   90.00
#
_symmetry.space_group_name_H-M   'P 1'
#
loop_
_entity.id
_entity.type
_entity.pdbx_description
1 polymer ?
#
loop_
_entity_poly.entity_id
_entity_poly.type
_entity_poly.pdbx_seq_one_letter_code
_entity_poly.pdbx_strand_id
1 'polypeptide(L)'
;MNRKSLIISIIALAVMVIGVAVAVAVLYYDPDKKESVEGRYELLQAVPSNAVVAGCLSHVRDVSSDVFAGFKFPAALSDAVSDGLIGTLSEAPMAFSLHYSGKLTPLYIFDAGAAAPTPSSEASALMDFGRSQGLQASYLDCSSVLDGGELALRSLVIMAETDALVKSSIRHLEESLSVLEASGFAKVAKAATGSDLIFVSYAQAKPLFTTLFGRKYFSEKYGKSANAAYSAMADFTCSLADWTVFSVEHSETASTLLKGLQVYADDASDFMSVIAQTQPASSSASDILPSYTYFALTLPMASWDSYQTAYKSYLDSKQKLAEYNRNQTLLADQNGLSPELFVRRLAPKEVAKAAFGSADALHEVNLVKLGKNDTVVFRGTGIASFKDYVPAVHEFMFPGFIASVFGKWFTLNEETHFTVIDGWLVTGSRDAVAEYASGRALEYSLKEYMTDAGSEDLLSLKPVSMEAYLNLGVKTDVLPKILNKEIRNALDFQAKDAQYRPMFMAAVAKGNNVATDLSVYALELQRIKAPEFERDTTVTVPTGPFRVKNSGTGRMNIFYQNSAGAICLKEETGEGIWGVPFGKPLCGVAQTIDYYANGKLQILFGAGSSVYLIDRLGRFVSGFPVDLGKEILIGPEPYDFNGTNAYNVMVLHKDNTIDMYNLKGEKPSSWNGISCEETIKGLPERIIVGGNTFWVVRTSIQTLIYPFAGGDPLTVYEGQDMIRPDSRIDVVDHVTVQAECYDGQVRTIKIK
;
A
#
# COMPACT_ATOMS: atom_id res chain seq x y z
N MET A 1 -16.48 15.43 5.48
CA MET A 1 -15.80 14.18 5.09
C MET A 1 -14.46 14.53 4.49
N ASN A 2 -13.38 14.34 5.25
CA ASN A 2 -12.04 14.82 4.85
C ASN A 2 -11.38 13.83 3.88
N ARG A 3 -11.45 14.12 2.59
CA ARG A 3 -10.82 13.38 1.48
C ARG A 3 -9.30 13.64 1.34
N LYS A 4 -8.63 14.02 2.42
CA LYS A 4 -7.23 14.47 2.40
C LYS A 4 -6.18 13.35 2.51
N SER A 5 -6.56 12.14 2.92
CA SER A 5 -5.61 11.11 3.32
C SER A 5 -4.97 10.33 2.17
N LEU A 6 -5.71 9.99 1.14
CA LEU A 6 -5.12 9.36 -0.06
C LEU A 6 -3.98 10.19 -0.65
N ILE A 7 -4.09 11.50 -0.52
CA ILE A 7 -3.10 12.46 -0.98
C ILE A 7 -1.81 12.35 -0.18
N ILE A 8 -1.90 12.10 1.11
CA ILE A 8 -0.73 12.02 1.99
C ILE A 8 0.01 10.70 1.79
N SER A 9 -0.72 9.62 1.50
CA SER A 9 -0.10 8.37 1.02
C SER A 9 0.63 8.57 -0.30
N ILE A 10 0.08 9.41 -1.19
CA ILE A 10 0.71 9.79 -2.46
C ILE A 10 1.91 10.72 -2.24
N ILE A 11 1.94 11.53 -1.17
CA ILE A 11 3.12 12.36 -0.86
C ILE A 11 4.26 11.48 -0.36
N ALA A 12 3.99 10.52 0.51
CA ALA A 12 4.99 9.53 0.90
C ALA A 12 5.45 8.72 -0.33
N LEU A 13 4.52 8.40 -1.23
CA LEU A 13 4.80 7.88 -2.56
C LEU A 13 5.67 8.86 -3.37
N ALA A 14 5.42 10.16 -3.35
CA ALA A 14 6.21 11.14 -4.07
C ALA A 14 7.63 11.29 -3.53
N VAL A 15 7.85 11.09 -2.24
CA VAL A 15 9.19 11.06 -1.64
C VAL A 15 9.95 9.81 -2.06
N MET A 16 9.26 8.67 -2.07
CA MET A 16 9.82 7.46 -2.65
C MET A 16 9.95 7.59 -4.18
N VAL A 17 9.00 8.22 -4.87
CA VAL A 17 9.04 8.44 -6.33
C VAL A 17 10.07 9.50 -6.72
N ILE A 18 10.40 10.47 -5.88
CA ILE A 18 11.61 11.30 -6.08
C ILE A 18 12.85 10.42 -5.94
N GLY A 19 12.92 9.57 -4.93
CA GLY A 19 13.92 8.51 -4.81
C GLY A 19 13.86 7.53 -5.98
N VAL A 20 12.67 7.21 -6.48
CA VAL A 20 12.41 6.32 -7.62
C VAL A 20 12.67 6.99 -8.96
N ALA A 21 12.29 8.25 -9.17
CA ALA A 21 12.66 8.96 -10.40
C ALA A 21 14.20 9.12 -10.50
N VAL A 22 14.87 9.25 -9.34
CA VAL A 22 16.31 9.21 -9.23
C VAL A 22 16.81 7.77 -9.35
N ALA A 23 16.20 6.78 -8.72
CA ALA A 23 16.55 5.36 -8.86
C ALA A 23 16.24 4.83 -10.26
N VAL A 24 15.10 5.18 -10.86
CA VAL A 24 14.79 4.92 -12.27
C VAL A 24 15.80 5.64 -13.18
N ALA A 25 16.34 6.78 -12.77
CA ALA A 25 17.41 7.47 -13.49
C ALA A 25 18.78 6.80 -13.36
N VAL A 26 18.98 5.82 -12.44
CA VAL A 26 20.30 5.26 -12.10
C VAL A 26 20.35 3.74 -12.03
N LEU A 27 19.27 3.07 -12.40
CA LEU A 27 18.98 1.67 -12.08
C LEU A 27 19.87 0.58 -12.70
N TYR A 28 20.92 0.90 -13.48
CA TYR A 28 21.80 -0.14 -14.01
C TYR A 28 23.25 0.35 -14.12
N TYR A 29 23.98 0.09 -13.08
CA TYR A 29 25.42 0.31 -12.99
C TYR A 29 26.14 -1.04 -12.89
N ASP A 30 27.25 -1.21 -13.62
CA ASP A 30 28.11 -2.39 -13.53
C ASP A 30 29.17 -2.17 -12.42
N PRO A 31 29.16 -2.95 -11.34
CA PRO A 31 29.91 -2.66 -10.12
C PRO A 31 31.36 -3.17 -10.08
N ASP A 32 31.83 -3.86 -11.09
CA ASP A 32 33.12 -4.57 -11.02
C ASP A 32 34.35 -3.66 -11.06
N LYS A 33 34.20 -2.33 -11.11
CA LYS A 33 35.32 -1.38 -11.14
C LYS A 33 35.15 -0.27 -10.09
N LYS A 34 35.77 -0.49 -8.93
CA LYS A 34 36.02 0.56 -7.93
C LYS A 34 37.31 1.30 -8.22
N GLU A 35 37.24 2.37 -8.97
CA GLU A 35 38.32 3.39 -8.99
C GLU A 35 37.70 4.76 -8.70
N SER A 36 38.21 5.44 -7.66
CA SER A 36 37.85 6.83 -7.37
C SER A 36 38.54 7.73 -8.39
N VAL A 37 37.78 8.42 -9.22
CA VAL A 37 38.31 9.44 -10.14
C VAL A 37 38.27 10.79 -9.42
N GLU A 38 39.47 11.40 -9.25
CA GLU A 38 39.57 12.80 -8.83
C GLU A 38 38.98 13.70 -9.94
N GLY A 39 38.33 14.78 -9.57
CA GLY A 39 37.88 15.79 -10.55
C GLY A 39 36.37 15.74 -10.89
N ARG A 40 35.63 14.79 -10.42
CA ARG A 40 34.19 14.62 -10.79
C ARG A 40 33.24 15.73 -10.29
N TYR A 41 33.53 16.32 -9.14
CA TYR A 41 32.72 17.43 -8.61
C TYR A 41 32.89 18.71 -9.44
N GLU A 42 34.02 18.87 -10.12
CA GLU A 42 34.26 20.02 -10.97
C GLU A 42 33.24 20.15 -12.09
N LEU A 43 32.76 19.03 -12.66
CA LEU A 43 31.73 19.05 -13.69
C LEU A 43 30.40 19.65 -13.18
N LEU A 44 30.14 19.56 -11.87
CA LEU A 44 28.95 20.18 -11.27
C LEU A 44 29.02 21.72 -11.27
N GLN A 45 30.19 22.32 -11.51
CA GLN A 45 30.31 23.77 -11.73
C GLN A 45 29.53 24.23 -12.99
N ALA A 46 29.36 23.36 -13.97
CA ALA A 46 28.56 23.63 -15.15
C ALA A 46 27.07 23.30 -14.98
N VAL A 47 26.65 22.81 -13.80
CA VAL A 47 25.23 22.53 -13.48
C VAL A 47 24.59 23.77 -12.87
N PRO A 48 23.55 24.37 -13.45
CA PRO A 48 22.86 25.50 -12.89
C PRO A 48 22.27 25.25 -11.49
N SER A 49 22.31 26.25 -10.61
CA SER A 49 21.89 26.17 -9.22
C SER A 49 20.40 25.79 -8.98
N ASN A 50 19.57 25.91 -10.02
CA ASN A 50 18.16 25.54 -10.01
C ASN A 50 17.90 24.07 -10.38
N ALA A 51 18.92 23.25 -10.40
CA ALA A 51 18.77 21.81 -10.64
C ALA A 51 17.93 21.16 -9.53
N VAL A 52 16.97 20.36 -9.93
CA VAL A 52 16.16 19.54 -9.00
C VAL A 52 16.93 18.30 -8.59
N VAL A 53 17.62 17.70 -9.57
CA VAL A 53 18.53 16.57 -9.39
C VAL A 53 19.82 16.94 -10.10
N ALA A 54 20.95 16.65 -9.47
CA ALA A 54 22.28 16.73 -10.09
C ALA A 54 23.03 15.44 -9.77
N GLY A 55 23.76 14.90 -10.74
CA GLY A 55 24.53 13.69 -10.53
C GLY A 55 25.87 13.76 -11.23
N CYS A 56 26.81 12.99 -10.74
CA CYS A 56 28.11 12.77 -11.38
C CYS A 56 28.40 11.27 -11.43
N LEU A 57 28.83 10.82 -12.58
CA LEU A 57 29.30 9.45 -12.84
C LEU A 57 30.81 9.45 -13.12
N SER A 58 31.47 8.44 -12.65
CA SER A 58 32.91 8.29 -12.84
C SER A 58 33.27 8.08 -14.31
N HIS A 59 32.42 7.37 -15.05
CA HIS A 59 32.65 7.09 -16.46
C HIS A 59 31.36 7.16 -17.27
N VAL A 60 31.43 7.64 -18.51
CA VAL A 60 30.30 7.66 -19.44
C VAL A 60 29.78 6.26 -19.73
N ARG A 61 30.65 5.25 -19.76
CA ARG A 61 30.24 3.84 -19.98
C ARG A 61 29.35 3.29 -18.88
N ASP A 62 29.33 3.90 -17.70
CA ASP A 62 28.49 3.49 -16.59
C ASP A 62 27.01 3.94 -16.78
N VAL A 63 26.71 4.65 -17.86
CA VAL A 63 25.35 4.97 -18.29
C VAL A 63 24.71 3.73 -18.91
N SER A 64 23.73 3.14 -18.26
CA SER A 64 23.05 1.93 -18.74
C SER A 64 21.79 2.24 -19.55
N SER A 65 21.46 1.35 -20.51
CA SER A 65 20.29 1.43 -21.39
C SER A 65 18.96 1.33 -20.67
N ASP A 66 18.91 0.60 -19.54
CA ASP A 66 17.64 0.26 -18.87
C ASP A 66 17.12 1.34 -17.90
N VAL A 67 17.96 2.34 -17.66
CA VAL A 67 17.81 3.29 -16.55
C VAL A 67 16.97 4.51 -16.86
N PHE A 68 17.00 4.91 -18.10
CA PHE A 68 16.36 6.14 -18.52
C PHE A 68 15.15 5.84 -19.42
N ALA A 69 14.33 4.86 -19.04
CA ALA A 69 13.14 4.50 -19.82
C ALA A 69 12.22 5.69 -20.16
N GLY A 70 12.36 6.81 -19.41
CA GLY A 70 11.70 8.09 -19.72
C GLY A 70 12.55 9.08 -20.54
N PHE A 71 13.88 8.83 -20.69
CA PHE A 71 14.78 9.72 -21.43
C PHE A 71 15.52 8.91 -22.50
N LYS A 72 15.18 9.17 -23.75
CA LYS A 72 15.68 8.39 -24.91
C LYS A 72 17.20 8.44 -25.10
N PHE A 73 17.83 9.57 -24.75
CA PHE A 73 19.25 9.79 -25.02
C PHE A 73 20.18 8.86 -24.21
N PRO A 74 20.03 8.62 -22.91
CA PRO A 74 20.90 7.71 -22.18
C PRO A 74 20.86 6.28 -22.68
N ALA A 75 19.69 5.75 -23.03
CA ALA A 75 19.57 4.43 -23.63
C ALA A 75 20.35 4.35 -24.95
N ALA A 76 20.15 5.33 -25.84
CA ALA A 76 20.90 5.41 -27.10
C ALA A 76 22.40 5.63 -26.88
N LEU A 77 22.80 6.35 -25.79
CA LEU A 77 24.22 6.56 -25.47
C LEU A 77 24.88 5.25 -25.00
N SER A 78 24.18 4.45 -24.19
CA SER A 78 24.70 3.13 -23.77
C SER A 78 24.99 2.22 -24.98
N ASP A 79 24.07 2.20 -25.96
CA ASP A 79 24.26 1.46 -27.19
C ASP A 79 25.50 2.00 -27.97
N ALA A 80 25.59 3.33 -28.11
CA ALA A 80 26.69 4.00 -28.81
C ALA A 80 28.06 3.77 -28.14
N VAL A 81 28.10 3.71 -26.79
CA VAL A 81 29.29 3.34 -26.02
C VAL A 81 29.69 1.91 -26.34
N SER A 82 28.72 0.99 -26.32
CA SER A 82 28.96 -0.43 -26.62
C SER A 82 29.46 -0.65 -28.04
N ASP A 83 29.02 0.19 -29.00
CA ASP A 83 29.46 0.20 -30.40
C ASP A 83 30.82 0.89 -30.61
N GLY A 84 31.43 1.45 -29.56
CA GLY A 84 32.73 2.12 -29.60
C GLY A 84 32.71 3.51 -30.25
N LEU A 85 31.55 4.16 -30.39
CA LEU A 85 31.40 5.44 -31.10
C LEU A 85 32.19 6.58 -30.48
N ILE A 86 32.33 6.61 -29.16
CA ILE A 86 32.98 7.69 -28.40
C ILE A 86 34.35 7.35 -27.85
N GLY A 87 34.88 6.16 -28.20
CA GLY A 87 36.27 5.76 -27.90
C GLY A 87 36.72 5.98 -26.47
N THR A 88 37.77 6.76 -26.28
CA THR A 88 38.33 7.04 -24.94
C THR A 88 37.43 7.92 -24.07
N LEU A 89 36.51 8.68 -24.65
CA LEU A 89 35.53 9.45 -23.86
C LEU A 89 34.58 8.56 -23.06
N SER A 90 34.46 7.27 -23.39
CA SER A 90 33.72 6.31 -22.61
C SER A 90 34.25 6.16 -21.17
N GLU A 91 35.52 6.38 -20.97
CA GLU A 91 36.21 6.32 -19.68
C GLU A 91 36.24 7.66 -18.94
N ALA A 92 35.78 8.73 -19.57
CA ALA A 92 35.76 10.06 -18.99
C ALA A 92 34.58 10.25 -18.03
N PRO A 93 34.69 11.12 -17.00
CA PRO A 93 33.57 11.42 -16.13
C PRO A 93 32.50 12.23 -16.86
N MET A 94 31.28 12.10 -16.37
CA MET A 94 30.15 12.93 -16.80
C MET A 94 29.31 13.43 -15.61
N ALA A 95 28.67 14.56 -15.81
CA ALA A 95 27.62 15.03 -14.93
C ALA A 95 26.29 15.11 -15.69
N PHE A 96 25.20 14.99 -14.95
CA PHE A 96 23.85 15.21 -15.46
C PHE A 96 23.03 16.02 -14.48
N SER A 97 22.00 16.65 -14.95
CA SER A 97 21.03 17.33 -14.07
C SER A 97 19.67 17.41 -14.70
N LEU A 98 18.64 17.56 -13.84
CA LEU A 98 17.27 17.75 -14.24
C LEU A 98 16.79 19.16 -13.88
N HIS A 99 16.27 19.87 -14.86
CA HIS A 99 15.75 21.23 -14.73
C HIS A 99 14.28 21.31 -15.16
N TYR A 100 13.56 22.28 -14.65
CA TYR A 100 12.19 22.49 -15.04
C TYR A 100 12.07 23.77 -15.91
N SER A 101 11.66 23.55 -17.16
CA SER A 101 11.32 24.63 -18.11
C SER A 101 9.98 24.35 -18.81
N GLY A 102 8.90 24.25 -17.99
CA GLY A 102 7.58 23.79 -18.44
C GLY A 102 7.41 22.28 -18.45
N LYS A 103 8.49 21.53 -18.61
CA LYS A 103 8.64 20.08 -18.38
C LYS A 103 10.00 19.83 -17.74
N LEU A 104 10.21 18.62 -17.19
CA LEU A 104 11.54 18.20 -16.77
C LEU A 104 12.42 17.99 -18.00
N THR A 105 13.56 18.66 -18.01
CA THR A 105 14.50 18.66 -19.14
C THR A 105 15.88 18.27 -18.61
N PRO A 106 16.49 17.20 -19.13
CA PRO A 106 17.84 16.81 -18.76
C PRO A 106 18.91 17.69 -19.39
N LEU A 107 19.98 17.87 -18.65
CA LEU A 107 21.25 18.45 -19.09
C LEU A 107 22.33 17.40 -18.88
N TYR A 108 23.19 17.21 -19.88
CA TYR A 108 24.31 16.28 -19.86
C TYR A 108 25.60 17.04 -20.10
N ILE A 109 26.63 16.78 -19.31
CA ILE A 109 27.90 17.45 -19.31
C ILE A 109 28.97 16.35 -19.33
N PHE A 110 29.80 16.34 -20.38
CA PHE A 110 30.85 15.34 -20.56
C PHE A 110 32.20 16.04 -20.47
N ASP A 111 33.15 15.43 -19.77
CA ASP A 111 34.56 15.81 -19.87
C ASP A 111 35.08 15.41 -21.25
N ALA A 112 35.43 16.37 -22.07
CA ALA A 112 35.92 16.17 -23.43
C ALA A 112 37.47 16.15 -23.51
N GLY A 113 38.16 16.07 -22.37
CA GLY A 113 39.60 16.02 -22.27
C GLY A 113 40.26 17.37 -21.97
N ALA A 114 41.55 17.48 -22.24
CA ALA A 114 42.33 18.70 -21.98
C ALA A 114 41.76 19.92 -22.72
N ALA A 115 41.89 21.10 -22.10
CA ALA A 115 41.44 22.36 -22.69
C ALA A 115 42.04 22.58 -24.09
N ALA A 116 41.17 22.79 -25.05
CA ALA A 116 41.54 23.00 -26.45
C ALA A 116 40.49 23.88 -27.15
N PRO A 117 40.87 24.78 -28.07
CA PRO A 117 39.96 25.68 -28.76
C PRO A 117 39.05 24.96 -29.75
N THR A 118 39.31 23.73 -30.10
CA THR A 118 38.54 22.91 -31.04
C THR A 118 38.29 21.51 -30.49
N PRO A 119 37.10 20.94 -30.74
CA PRO A 119 36.81 19.60 -30.26
C PRO A 119 37.65 18.53 -30.89
N SER A 120 37.96 17.48 -30.14
CA SER A 120 38.55 16.25 -30.67
C SER A 120 37.60 15.54 -31.64
N SER A 121 38.11 14.54 -32.37
CA SER A 121 37.24 13.70 -33.22
C SER A 121 36.17 12.97 -32.45
N GLU A 122 36.49 12.48 -31.24
CA GLU A 122 35.56 11.78 -30.36
C GLU A 122 34.50 12.75 -29.78
N ALA A 123 34.95 13.94 -29.34
CA ALA A 123 34.00 14.99 -28.87
C ALA A 123 33.07 15.44 -30.00
N SER A 124 33.56 15.57 -31.22
CA SER A 124 32.75 15.89 -32.40
C SER A 124 31.74 14.78 -32.69
N ALA A 125 32.16 13.52 -32.66
CA ALA A 125 31.31 12.35 -32.85
C ALA A 125 30.20 12.29 -31.77
N LEU A 126 30.56 12.54 -30.52
CA LEU A 126 29.59 12.61 -29.41
C LEU A 126 28.55 13.75 -29.61
N MET A 127 28.98 14.93 -30.04
CA MET A 127 28.08 16.05 -30.33
C MET A 127 27.14 15.74 -31.50
N ASP A 128 27.64 15.14 -32.58
CA ASP A 128 26.83 14.76 -33.74
C ASP A 128 25.84 13.65 -33.40
N PHE A 129 26.26 12.70 -32.57
CA PHE A 129 25.37 11.70 -32.00
C PHE A 129 24.25 12.34 -31.19
N GLY A 130 24.57 13.22 -30.23
CA GLY A 130 23.58 13.95 -29.43
C GLY A 130 22.58 14.71 -30.32
N ARG A 131 23.08 15.41 -31.38
CA ARG A 131 22.21 16.09 -32.36
C ARG A 131 21.30 15.13 -33.11
N SER A 132 21.78 13.95 -33.46
CA SER A 132 20.98 12.90 -34.11
C SER A 132 19.84 12.42 -33.21
N GLN A 133 20.03 12.48 -31.89
CA GLN A 133 19.02 12.15 -30.88
C GLN A 133 18.10 13.35 -30.54
N GLY A 134 18.24 14.47 -31.23
CA GLY A 134 17.40 15.68 -31.05
C GLY A 134 17.87 16.63 -29.95
N LEU A 135 19.10 16.47 -29.45
CA LEU A 135 19.70 17.39 -28.48
C LEU A 135 20.41 18.55 -29.17
N GLN A 136 20.45 19.69 -28.47
CA GLN A 136 21.38 20.77 -28.78
C GLN A 136 22.71 20.47 -28.09
N ALA A 137 23.81 20.58 -28.80
CA ALA A 137 25.14 20.28 -28.29
C ALA A 137 26.11 21.44 -28.52
N SER A 138 26.84 21.83 -27.47
CA SER A 138 27.90 22.84 -27.50
C SER A 138 29.18 22.28 -26.94
N TYR A 139 30.29 22.68 -27.59
CA TYR A 139 31.61 22.45 -27.07
C TYR A 139 32.11 23.71 -26.37
N LEU A 140 32.78 23.56 -25.23
CA LEU A 140 33.30 24.67 -24.42
C LEU A 140 34.77 24.37 -24.03
N ASP A 141 35.66 25.22 -24.41
CA ASP A 141 37.02 25.30 -23.85
C ASP A 141 36.94 26.10 -22.54
N CYS A 142 37.04 25.41 -21.40
CA CYS A 142 36.86 26.06 -20.10
C CYS A 142 37.98 27.07 -19.78
N SER A 143 39.15 26.99 -20.41
CA SER A 143 40.20 27.99 -20.24
C SER A 143 39.81 29.37 -20.80
N SER A 144 38.81 29.42 -21.65
CA SER A 144 38.27 30.68 -22.21
C SER A 144 37.30 31.41 -21.30
N VAL A 145 36.79 30.74 -20.28
CA VAL A 145 35.71 31.27 -19.39
C VAL A 145 36.07 31.21 -17.91
N LEU A 146 37.09 30.45 -17.50
CA LEU A 146 37.50 30.30 -16.12
C LEU A 146 38.95 30.79 -15.94
N ASP A 147 39.18 31.63 -14.92
CA ASP A 147 40.51 32.20 -14.61
C ASP A 147 41.43 31.22 -13.86
N GLY A 148 40.98 30.00 -13.58
CA GLY A 148 41.78 28.97 -12.87
C GLY A 148 40.91 27.81 -12.34
N GLY A 149 41.57 26.91 -11.59
CA GLY A 149 40.96 25.68 -11.10
C GLY A 149 41.17 24.49 -12.07
N GLU A 150 40.85 23.29 -11.61
CA GLU A 150 41.07 22.08 -12.40
C GLU A 150 40.19 22.05 -13.66
N LEU A 151 38.95 22.55 -13.58
CA LEU A 151 38.05 22.59 -14.71
C LEU A 151 38.53 23.54 -15.82
N ALA A 152 39.26 24.61 -15.49
CA ALA A 152 39.87 25.48 -16.49
C ALA A 152 40.89 24.76 -17.40
N LEU A 153 41.42 23.59 -17.00
CA LEU A 153 42.32 22.77 -17.76
C LEU A 153 41.61 21.76 -18.68
N ARG A 154 40.26 21.82 -18.72
CA ARG A 154 39.42 20.86 -19.43
C ARG A 154 38.57 21.53 -20.51
N SER A 155 38.11 20.70 -21.43
CA SER A 155 37.03 21.06 -22.35
C SER A 155 35.78 20.25 -22.03
N LEU A 156 34.61 20.82 -22.28
CA LEU A 156 33.32 20.17 -22.03
C LEU A 156 32.51 20.02 -23.31
N VAL A 157 31.74 18.94 -23.38
CA VAL A 157 30.60 18.81 -24.27
C VAL A 157 29.31 18.92 -23.42
N ILE A 158 28.50 19.92 -23.71
CA ILE A 158 27.29 20.23 -22.98
C ILE A 158 26.09 20.00 -23.90
N MET A 159 25.13 19.16 -23.47
CA MET A 159 23.97 18.79 -24.29
C MET A 159 22.67 18.90 -23.49
N ALA A 160 21.62 19.39 -24.14
CA ALA A 160 20.27 19.41 -23.60
C ALA A 160 19.23 19.43 -24.74
N GLU A 161 17.97 19.17 -24.42
CA GLU A 161 16.87 19.28 -25.42
C GLU A 161 16.70 20.72 -25.98
N THR A 162 17.12 21.73 -25.23
CA THR A 162 16.94 23.13 -25.60
C THR A 162 18.26 23.90 -25.56
N ASP A 163 18.49 24.74 -26.55
CA ASP A 163 19.61 25.67 -26.62
C ASP A 163 19.67 26.62 -25.40
N ALA A 164 18.49 26.99 -24.88
CA ALA A 164 18.39 27.86 -23.70
C ALA A 164 19.03 27.19 -22.45
N LEU A 165 18.88 25.89 -22.27
CA LEU A 165 19.47 25.18 -21.13
C LEU A 165 20.99 25.00 -21.30
N VAL A 166 21.44 24.72 -22.52
CA VAL A 166 22.90 24.68 -22.86
C VAL A 166 23.55 26.03 -22.55
N LYS A 167 22.97 27.12 -23.04
CA LYS A 167 23.46 28.48 -22.75
C LYS A 167 23.36 28.85 -21.28
N SER A 168 22.33 28.37 -20.59
CA SER A 168 22.21 28.56 -19.13
C SER A 168 23.35 27.90 -18.38
N SER A 169 23.71 26.66 -18.76
CA SER A 169 24.85 25.94 -18.18
C SER A 169 26.15 26.74 -18.33
N ILE A 170 26.46 27.17 -19.55
CA ILE A 170 27.67 27.96 -19.85
C ILE A 170 27.71 29.24 -19.02
N ARG A 171 26.60 30.01 -19.01
CA ARG A 171 26.52 31.26 -18.26
C ARG A 171 26.70 31.04 -16.74
N HIS A 172 26.08 29.97 -16.16
CA HIS A 172 26.24 29.67 -14.74
C HIS A 172 27.67 29.27 -14.39
N LEU A 173 28.35 28.63 -15.32
CA LEU A 173 29.79 28.35 -15.17
C LEU A 173 30.60 29.65 -15.14
N GLU A 174 30.37 30.57 -16.11
CA GLU A 174 31.07 31.86 -16.21
C GLU A 174 30.81 32.75 -14.98
N GLU A 175 29.59 32.75 -14.45
CA GLU A 175 29.17 33.58 -13.32
C GLU A 175 29.40 32.90 -11.95
N SER A 176 29.91 31.69 -11.91
CA SER A 176 30.08 30.88 -10.68
C SER A 176 28.76 30.74 -9.88
N LEU A 177 27.64 30.47 -10.59
CA LEU A 177 26.31 30.29 -10.03
C LEU A 177 25.82 28.84 -10.16
N SER A 178 26.72 27.91 -9.93
CA SER A 178 26.45 26.48 -10.06
C SER A 178 25.63 25.91 -8.89
N VAL A 179 25.26 24.63 -9.02
CA VAL A 179 24.66 23.86 -7.92
C VAL A 179 25.54 23.78 -6.68
N LEU A 180 26.88 23.89 -6.85
CA LEU A 180 27.82 23.89 -5.74
C LEU A 180 27.61 25.05 -4.77
N GLU A 181 27.11 26.19 -5.27
CA GLU A 181 26.82 27.39 -4.49
C GLU A 181 25.38 27.39 -3.89
N ALA A 182 24.58 26.36 -4.23
CA ALA A 182 23.23 26.25 -3.70
C ALA A 182 23.25 26.06 -2.18
N SER A 183 22.30 26.71 -1.48
CA SER A 183 22.19 26.59 -0.02
C SER A 183 22.07 25.12 0.38
N GLY A 184 22.83 24.71 1.41
CA GLY A 184 22.88 23.33 1.92
C GLY A 184 23.72 22.36 1.09
N PHE A 185 24.09 22.68 -0.16
CA PHE A 185 24.85 21.75 -1.00
C PHE A 185 26.20 21.37 -0.39
N ALA A 186 26.97 22.30 0.12
CA ALA A 186 28.27 22.02 0.75
C ALA A 186 28.16 21.03 1.93
N LYS A 187 27.04 21.10 2.67
CA LYS A 187 26.76 20.18 3.79
C LYS A 187 26.53 18.75 3.28
N VAL A 188 25.74 18.57 2.22
CA VAL A 188 25.45 17.25 1.66
C VAL A 188 26.65 16.70 0.91
N ALA A 189 27.38 17.51 0.17
CA ALA A 189 28.58 17.11 -0.56
C ALA A 189 29.68 16.61 0.39
N LYS A 190 29.89 17.28 1.52
CA LYS A 190 30.84 16.85 2.57
C LYS A 190 30.45 15.50 3.20
N ALA A 191 29.16 15.20 3.24
CA ALA A 191 28.64 13.98 3.83
C ALA A 191 28.61 12.81 2.83
N ALA A 192 28.76 13.08 1.54
CA ALA A 192 28.71 12.09 0.47
C ALA A 192 29.89 11.12 0.54
N THR A 193 29.60 9.84 0.32
CA THR A 193 30.59 8.77 0.21
C THR A 193 30.29 7.98 -1.06
N GLY A 194 31.31 7.46 -1.74
CA GLY A 194 31.16 6.70 -2.98
C GLY A 194 31.64 7.44 -4.22
N SER A 195 31.59 6.77 -5.36
CA SER A 195 32.12 7.26 -6.65
C SER A 195 31.03 7.91 -7.50
N ASP A 196 29.87 7.31 -7.61
CA ASP A 196 28.78 7.81 -8.42
C ASP A 196 27.70 8.35 -7.51
N LEU A 197 27.41 9.61 -7.66
CA LEU A 197 26.61 10.36 -6.71
C LEU A 197 25.43 11.05 -7.35
N ILE A 198 24.32 11.06 -6.64
CA ILE A 198 23.09 11.72 -7.06
C ILE A 198 22.63 12.62 -5.93
N PHE A 199 22.51 13.89 -6.21
CA PHE A 199 22.03 14.92 -5.28
C PHE A 199 20.61 15.31 -5.65
N VAL A 200 19.74 15.40 -4.64
CA VAL A 200 18.35 15.82 -4.78
C VAL A 200 18.12 17.06 -3.93
N SER A 201 17.70 18.15 -4.55
CA SER A 201 17.31 19.39 -3.88
C SER A 201 15.81 19.41 -3.58
N TYR A 202 15.43 19.38 -2.33
CA TYR A 202 14.01 19.46 -1.96
C TYR A 202 13.45 20.89 -2.14
N ALA A 203 14.27 21.91 -2.02
CA ALA A 203 13.88 23.28 -2.32
C ALA A 203 13.43 23.44 -3.78
N GLN A 204 14.02 22.66 -4.68
CA GLN A 204 13.69 22.64 -6.12
C GLN A 204 12.71 21.52 -6.51
N ALA A 205 12.23 20.71 -5.56
CA ALA A 205 11.40 19.53 -5.86
C ALA A 205 9.96 19.82 -6.28
N LYS A 206 9.47 21.05 -6.09
CA LYS A 206 8.10 21.43 -6.48
C LYS A 206 7.79 21.17 -7.96
N PRO A 207 8.69 21.45 -8.92
CA PRO A 207 8.52 21.06 -10.30
C PRO A 207 8.43 19.55 -10.54
N LEU A 208 9.19 18.74 -9.81
CA LEU A 208 9.06 17.26 -9.88
C LEU A 208 7.65 16.84 -9.53
N PHE A 209 7.11 17.34 -8.42
CA PHE A 209 5.76 17.05 -8.00
C PHE A 209 4.75 17.39 -9.11
N THR A 210 4.87 18.58 -9.73
CA THR A 210 3.96 19.01 -10.79
C THR A 210 4.09 18.23 -12.09
N THR A 211 5.26 17.62 -12.33
CA THR A 211 5.48 16.75 -13.50
C THR A 211 4.92 15.35 -13.27
N LEU A 212 5.08 14.82 -12.06
CA LEU A 212 4.64 13.46 -11.72
C LEU A 212 3.10 13.37 -11.59
N PHE A 213 2.46 14.35 -10.96
CA PHE A 213 1.04 14.28 -10.60
C PHE A 213 0.15 15.15 -11.47
N GLY A 214 -0.93 14.57 -11.99
CA GLY A 214 -1.87 15.24 -12.89
C GLY A 214 -2.87 16.13 -12.15
N ARG A 215 -2.97 17.41 -12.55
CA ARG A 215 -3.95 18.35 -11.97
C ARG A 215 -5.40 17.90 -12.19
N LYS A 216 -5.68 17.16 -13.26
CA LYS A 216 -7.03 16.69 -13.59
C LYS A 216 -7.62 15.84 -12.48
N TYR A 217 -6.84 14.91 -11.95
CA TYR A 217 -7.26 14.07 -10.83
C TYR A 217 -7.66 14.91 -9.59
N PHE A 218 -6.86 15.93 -9.27
CA PHE A 218 -7.16 16.81 -8.14
C PHE A 218 -8.41 17.66 -8.39
N SER A 219 -8.62 18.12 -9.62
CA SER A 219 -9.81 18.90 -9.98
C SER A 219 -11.08 18.07 -9.88
N GLU A 220 -11.07 16.85 -10.36
CA GLU A 220 -12.19 15.92 -10.29
C GLU A 220 -12.51 15.55 -8.83
N LYS A 221 -11.48 15.34 -8.02
CA LYS A 221 -11.62 14.88 -6.63
C LYS A 221 -11.95 15.99 -5.63
N TYR A 222 -11.36 17.17 -5.78
CA TYR A 222 -11.42 18.27 -4.81
C TYR A 222 -12.22 19.47 -5.28
N GLY A 223 -12.63 19.53 -6.53
CA GLY A 223 -13.39 20.64 -7.08
C GLY A 223 -12.70 22.00 -6.82
N LYS A 224 -13.39 22.93 -6.20
CA LYS A 224 -12.85 24.29 -5.89
C LYS A 224 -11.62 24.29 -4.97
N SER A 225 -11.39 23.25 -4.18
CA SER A 225 -10.26 23.12 -3.26
C SER A 225 -9.03 22.43 -3.88
N ALA A 226 -9.11 22.02 -5.15
CA ALA A 226 -8.07 21.27 -5.83
C ALA A 226 -6.71 21.94 -5.83
N ASN A 227 -6.67 23.23 -6.14
CA ASN A 227 -5.41 24.00 -6.21
C ASN A 227 -4.76 24.12 -4.82
N ALA A 228 -5.54 24.34 -3.77
CA ALA A 228 -5.02 24.41 -2.40
C ALA A 228 -4.47 23.07 -1.93
N ALA A 229 -5.17 21.97 -2.23
CA ALA A 229 -4.72 20.62 -1.91
C ALA A 229 -3.42 20.28 -2.65
N TYR A 230 -3.36 20.57 -3.94
CA TYR A 230 -2.21 20.33 -4.79
C TYR A 230 -0.98 21.12 -4.32
N SER A 231 -1.14 22.43 -4.02
CA SER A 231 -0.06 23.26 -3.51
C SER A 231 0.44 22.79 -2.15
N ALA A 232 -0.48 22.48 -1.22
CA ALA A 232 -0.10 21.99 0.10
C ALA A 232 0.71 20.68 0.06
N MET A 233 0.44 19.83 -0.93
CA MET A 233 1.20 18.60 -1.15
C MET A 233 2.60 18.90 -1.68
N ALA A 234 2.70 19.76 -2.69
CA ALA A 234 3.99 20.16 -3.25
C ALA A 234 4.86 20.84 -2.18
N ASP A 235 4.28 21.74 -1.38
CA ASP A 235 4.99 22.43 -0.31
C ASP A 235 5.45 21.47 0.80
N PHE A 236 4.65 20.45 1.10
CA PHE A 236 5.05 19.41 2.06
C PHE A 236 6.23 18.60 1.54
N THR A 237 6.20 18.17 0.27
CA THR A 237 7.32 17.45 -0.37
C THR A 237 8.61 18.26 -0.28
N CYS A 238 8.54 19.56 -0.54
CA CYS A 238 9.68 20.47 -0.42
C CYS A 238 10.19 20.66 1.02
N SER A 239 9.42 20.25 2.02
CA SER A 239 9.77 20.38 3.43
C SER A 239 10.18 19.08 4.11
N LEU A 240 10.52 18.07 3.35
CA LEU A 240 10.94 16.78 3.91
C LEU A 240 12.38 16.80 4.40
N ALA A 241 13.28 17.30 3.59
CA ALA A 241 14.69 17.48 3.86
C ALA A 241 15.17 18.75 3.15
N ASP A 242 16.41 19.14 3.36
CA ASP A 242 17.09 20.17 2.56
C ASP A 242 17.69 19.54 1.31
N TRP A 243 18.54 18.54 1.50
CA TRP A 243 19.17 17.75 0.44
C TRP A 243 19.25 16.28 0.80
N THR A 244 19.25 15.43 -0.25
CA THR A 244 19.67 14.03 -0.14
C THR A 244 20.79 13.78 -1.14
N VAL A 245 21.84 13.07 -0.73
CA VAL A 245 22.80 12.47 -1.64
C VAL A 245 22.67 10.95 -1.58
N PHE A 246 22.70 10.30 -2.73
CA PHE A 246 22.78 8.86 -2.87
C PHE A 246 24.08 8.46 -3.57
N SER A 247 24.69 7.40 -3.08
CA SER A 247 25.67 6.60 -3.84
C SER A 247 24.99 5.35 -4.35
N VAL A 248 25.32 4.95 -5.57
CA VAL A 248 24.83 3.71 -6.16
C VAL A 248 25.71 2.57 -5.69
N GLU A 249 25.12 1.55 -5.07
CA GLU A 249 25.83 0.34 -4.67
C GLU A 249 25.13 -0.89 -5.25
N HIS A 250 25.91 -1.90 -5.54
CA HIS A 250 25.40 -3.18 -6.01
C HIS A 250 25.14 -4.12 -4.83
N SER A 251 24.06 -4.89 -4.93
CA SER A 251 23.73 -5.94 -3.98
C SER A 251 23.36 -7.21 -4.74
N GLU A 252 23.78 -8.36 -4.24
CA GLU A 252 23.44 -9.66 -4.83
C GLU A 252 21.93 -9.95 -4.75
N THR A 253 21.22 -9.33 -3.80
CA THR A 253 19.79 -9.56 -3.53
C THR A 253 18.88 -8.46 -4.03
N ALA A 254 19.39 -7.24 -4.20
CA ALA A 254 18.65 -6.13 -4.76
C ALA A 254 19.19 -5.79 -6.16
N SER A 255 18.32 -5.45 -7.10
CA SER A 255 18.77 -4.97 -8.43
C SER A 255 19.52 -3.65 -8.32
N THR A 256 19.18 -2.85 -7.32
CA THR A 256 19.88 -1.59 -7.04
C THR A 256 19.72 -1.24 -5.56
N LEU A 257 20.83 -0.89 -4.94
CA LEU A 257 20.89 -0.33 -3.61
C LEU A 257 21.45 1.08 -3.70
N LEU A 258 20.65 2.06 -3.27
CA LEU A 258 21.08 3.43 -3.12
C LEU A 258 21.35 3.70 -1.63
N LYS A 259 22.60 3.90 -1.27
CA LYS A 259 22.95 4.38 0.07
C LYS A 259 22.97 5.88 0.08
N GLY A 260 22.18 6.45 0.96
CA GLY A 260 21.99 7.88 1.01
C GLY A 260 22.27 8.50 2.36
N LEU A 261 22.43 9.80 2.32
CA LEU A 261 22.43 10.66 3.48
C LEU A 261 21.51 11.85 3.23
N GLN A 262 20.53 12.02 4.10
CA GLN A 262 19.64 13.18 4.09
C GLN A 262 20.15 14.20 5.09
N VAL A 263 20.27 15.43 4.64
CA VAL A 263 20.57 16.57 5.48
C VAL A 263 19.32 17.45 5.58
N TYR A 264 19.09 18.05 6.72
CA TYR A 264 18.00 18.99 6.94
C TYR A 264 18.52 20.39 7.21
N ALA A 265 17.69 21.40 7.01
CA ALA A 265 18.02 22.79 7.20
C ALA A 265 18.43 23.08 8.67
N ASP A 266 19.36 24.01 8.86
CA ASP A 266 19.92 24.30 10.18
C ASP A 266 18.88 24.84 11.19
N ASP A 267 17.79 25.42 10.71
CA ASP A 267 16.65 25.86 11.53
C ASP A 267 15.69 24.72 11.90
N ALA A 268 16.01 23.47 11.54
CA ALA A 268 15.19 22.27 11.75
C ALA A 268 13.76 22.38 11.18
N SER A 269 13.60 23.14 10.09
CA SER A 269 12.31 23.37 9.45
C SER A 269 11.85 22.22 8.53
N ASP A 270 12.66 21.17 8.38
CA ASP A 270 12.35 19.99 7.58
C ASP A 270 11.97 18.80 8.45
N PHE A 271 11.12 17.90 7.93
CA PHE A 271 10.65 16.73 8.68
C PHE A 271 11.77 15.76 9.05
N MET A 272 12.84 15.70 8.26
CA MET A 272 14.01 14.85 8.59
C MET A 272 14.69 15.29 9.90
N SER A 273 14.49 16.50 10.38
CA SER A 273 14.94 16.93 11.71
C SER A 273 14.26 16.13 12.84
N VAL A 274 12.99 15.72 12.64
CA VAL A 274 12.26 14.87 13.59
C VAL A 274 12.87 13.46 13.59
N ILE A 275 13.13 12.91 12.41
CA ILE A 275 13.70 11.57 12.25
C ILE A 275 15.12 11.51 12.82
N ALA A 276 15.93 12.54 12.57
CA ALA A 276 17.30 12.64 13.11
C ALA A 276 17.35 12.68 14.64
N GLN A 277 16.33 13.22 15.29
CA GLN A 277 16.23 13.31 16.75
C GLN A 277 15.50 12.12 17.38
N THR A 278 14.92 11.23 16.57
CA THR A 278 14.22 10.03 17.05
C THR A 278 15.20 8.88 17.18
N GLN A 279 15.24 8.24 18.33
CA GLN A 279 16.10 7.07 18.55
C GLN A 279 15.58 5.88 17.72
N PRO A 280 16.45 5.23 16.94
CA PRO A 280 16.09 4.06 16.16
C PRO A 280 15.54 2.93 17.04
N ALA A 281 14.57 2.19 16.50
CA ALA A 281 14.00 1.01 17.12
C ALA A 281 13.76 -0.10 16.08
N SER A 282 13.62 -1.33 16.52
CA SER A 282 13.31 -2.45 15.64
C SER A 282 11.89 -2.31 15.11
N SER A 283 11.71 -2.43 13.81
CA SER A 283 10.42 -2.50 13.15
C SER A 283 9.86 -3.93 13.18
N SER A 284 8.56 -4.01 13.22
CA SER A 284 7.79 -5.25 13.08
C SER A 284 6.55 -5.03 12.20
N ALA A 285 6.52 -3.93 11.46
CA ALA A 285 5.41 -3.62 10.58
C ALA A 285 5.19 -4.69 9.50
N SER A 286 6.26 -5.32 9.01
CA SER A 286 6.16 -6.39 8.01
C SER A 286 5.37 -7.62 8.51
N ASP A 287 5.32 -7.87 9.82
CA ASP A 287 4.52 -8.95 10.41
C ASP A 287 3.01 -8.67 10.35
N ILE A 288 2.62 -7.38 10.34
CA ILE A 288 1.21 -6.92 10.38
C ILE A 288 0.72 -6.36 9.04
N LEU A 289 1.59 -6.19 8.05
CA LEU A 289 1.24 -5.71 6.72
C LEU A 289 0.86 -6.90 5.84
N PRO A 290 -0.27 -6.85 5.10
CA PRO A 290 -0.61 -7.86 4.10
C PRO A 290 0.43 -7.92 2.97
N SER A 291 0.65 -9.10 2.38
CA SER A 291 1.54 -9.27 1.21
C SER A 291 1.15 -8.38 0.02
N TYR A 292 -0.12 -8.07 -0.12
CA TYR A 292 -0.68 -7.19 -1.16
C TYR A 292 -0.72 -5.71 -0.74
N THR A 293 0.13 -5.32 0.21
CA THR A 293 0.36 -3.90 0.53
C THR A 293 1.05 -3.24 -0.66
N TYR A 294 0.49 -2.13 -1.16
CA TYR A 294 1.15 -1.35 -2.20
C TYR A 294 1.95 -0.18 -1.63
N PHE A 295 1.60 0.30 -0.44
CA PHE A 295 2.32 1.37 0.26
C PHE A 295 2.26 1.18 1.77
N ALA A 296 3.38 1.39 2.44
CA ALA A 296 3.44 1.56 3.89
C ALA A 296 4.47 2.61 4.26
N LEU A 297 4.18 3.37 5.30
CA LEU A 297 5.11 4.27 5.98
C LEU A 297 5.09 3.91 7.47
N THR A 298 6.25 3.65 8.03
CA THR A 298 6.40 3.16 9.40
C THR A 298 7.38 4.02 10.18
N LEU A 299 7.04 4.32 11.40
CA LEU A 299 7.88 5.03 12.37
C LEU A 299 8.04 4.16 13.62
N PRO A 300 9.07 3.29 13.68
CA PRO A 300 9.46 2.63 14.91
C PRO A 300 10.05 3.65 15.88
N MET A 301 9.81 3.51 17.17
CA MET A 301 10.29 4.47 18.15
C MET A 301 10.68 3.82 19.48
N ALA A 302 11.87 4.13 19.95
CA ALA A 302 12.31 3.69 21.26
C ALA A 302 11.58 4.44 22.38
N SER A 303 11.16 5.69 22.13
CA SER A 303 10.47 6.56 23.08
C SER A 303 9.47 7.47 22.38
N TRP A 304 8.21 7.37 22.78
CA TRP A 304 7.16 8.29 22.38
C TRP A 304 7.47 9.75 22.76
N ASP A 305 7.96 9.98 23.99
CA ASP A 305 8.23 11.35 24.48
C ASP A 305 9.36 12.01 23.67
N SER A 306 10.35 11.25 23.20
CA SER A 306 11.41 11.77 22.32
C SER A 306 10.84 12.19 20.98
N TYR A 307 10.00 11.34 20.35
CA TYR A 307 9.35 11.69 19.09
C TYR A 307 8.48 12.96 19.24
N GLN A 308 7.65 13.02 20.27
CA GLN A 308 6.77 14.16 20.52
C GLN A 308 7.56 15.46 20.71
N THR A 309 8.67 15.40 21.43
CA THR A 309 9.55 16.57 21.64
C THR A 309 10.15 17.06 20.33
N ALA A 310 10.69 16.14 19.52
CA ALA A 310 11.25 16.46 18.20
C ALA A 310 10.18 17.01 17.25
N TYR A 311 8.99 16.43 17.25
CA TYR A 311 7.88 16.87 16.41
C TYR A 311 7.36 18.25 16.78
N LYS A 312 7.27 18.56 18.08
CA LYS A 312 6.90 19.91 18.57
C LYS A 312 7.96 20.95 18.21
N SER A 313 9.24 20.61 18.30
CA SER A 313 10.33 21.49 17.85
C SER A 313 10.24 21.81 16.36
N TYR A 314 9.98 20.80 15.54
CA TYR A 314 9.71 20.98 14.11
C TYR A 314 8.49 21.87 13.84
N LEU A 315 7.39 21.67 14.58
CA LEU A 315 6.19 22.51 14.44
C LEU A 315 6.45 23.96 14.85
N ASP A 316 7.31 24.17 15.84
CA ASP A 316 7.71 25.52 16.28
C ASP A 316 8.54 26.22 15.21
N SER A 317 9.52 25.54 14.62
CA SER A 317 10.31 26.05 13.48
C SER A 317 9.41 26.41 12.28
N LYS A 318 8.33 25.66 12.05
CA LYS A 318 7.32 25.96 11.04
C LYS A 318 6.29 26.99 11.46
N GLN A 319 6.37 27.57 12.65
CA GLN A 319 5.37 28.49 13.23
C GLN A 319 3.96 27.87 13.33
N LYS A 320 3.87 26.54 13.48
CA LYS A 320 2.62 25.76 13.55
C LYS A 320 2.32 25.19 14.94
N LEU A 321 3.20 25.35 15.92
CA LEU A 321 3.02 24.81 17.26
C LEU A 321 1.78 25.39 17.97
N ALA A 322 1.50 26.67 17.78
CA ALA A 322 0.31 27.30 18.36
C ALA A 322 -1.01 26.75 17.75
N GLU A 323 -1.02 26.47 16.46
CA GLU A 323 -2.16 25.81 15.78
C GLU A 323 -2.34 24.37 16.29
N TYR A 324 -1.24 23.63 16.40
CA TYR A 324 -1.24 22.29 16.97
C TYR A 324 -1.85 22.26 18.38
N ASN A 325 -1.37 23.12 19.28
CA ASN A 325 -1.86 23.19 20.66
C ASN A 325 -3.36 23.54 20.73
N ARG A 326 -3.84 24.47 19.88
CA ARG A 326 -5.27 24.79 19.78
C ARG A 326 -6.10 23.59 19.34
N ASN A 327 -5.61 22.83 18.36
CA ASN A 327 -6.29 21.62 17.89
C ASN A 327 -6.34 20.54 18.97
N GLN A 328 -5.26 20.37 19.76
CA GLN A 328 -5.25 19.46 20.91
C GLN A 328 -6.33 19.81 21.94
N THR A 329 -6.45 21.11 22.27
CA THR A 329 -7.48 21.60 23.20
C THR A 329 -8.89 21.42 22.63
N LEU A 330 -9.12 21.82 21.37
CA LEU A 330 -10.42 21.69 20.73
C LEU A 330 -10.91 20.23 20.69
N LEU A 331 -10.04 19.31 20.33
CA LEU A 331 -10.38 17.89 20.29
C LEU A 331 -10.58 17.31 21.70
N ALA A 332 -9.84 17.82 22.71
CA ALA A 332 -10.06 17.44 24.10
C ALA A 332 -11.43 17.90 24.62
N ASP A 333 -11.85 19.11 24.28
CA ASP A 333 -13.17 19.66 24.68
C ASP A 333 -14.32 18.89 24.03
N GLN A 334 -14.13 18.46 22.78
CA GLN A 334 -15.15 17.70 22.03
C GLN A 334 -15.29 16.25 22.47
N ASN A 335 -14.19 15.61 22.86
CA ASN A 335 -14.12 14.16 23.08
C ASN A 335 -13.83 13.76 24.54
N GLY A 336 -13.61 14.72 25.43
CA GLY A 336 -13.24 14.46 26.83
C GLY A 336 -11.81 13.93 27.02
N LEU A 337 -11.02 13.86 25.94
CA LEU A 337 -9.68 13.31 25.93
C LEU A 337 -8.85 14.00 24.83
N SER A 338 -7.64 14.48 25.15
CA SER A 338 -6.76 15.03 24.12
C SER A 338 -6.08 13.93 23.31
N PRO A 339 -5.80 14.17 22.00
CA PRO A 339 -5.06 13.24 21.18
C PRO A 339 -3.70 12.82 21.77
N GLU A 340 -2.94 13.76 22.33
CA GLU A 340 -1.66 13.44 22.98
C GLU A 340 -1.84 12.50 24.18
N LEU A 341 -2.85 12.72 25.01
CA LEU A 341 -3.12 11.86 26.16
C LEU A 341 -3.59 10.48 25.70
N PHE A 342 -4.40 10.42 24.64
CA PHE A 342 -4.84 9.19 24.00
C PHE A 342 -3.62 8.35 23.56
N VAL A 343 -2.73 8.93 22.74
CA VAL A 343 -1.55 8.23 22.22
C VAL A 343 -0.59 7.84 23.35
N ARG A 344 -0.39 8.72 24.34
CA ARG A 344 0.43 8.40 25.51
C ARG A 344 -0.06 7.17 26.28
N ARG A 345 -1.39 6.99 26.37
CA ARG A 345 -1.98 5.80 27.00
C ARG A 345 -1.76 4.52 26.20
N LEU A 346 -1.68 4.61 24.87
CA LEU A 346 -1.32 3.49 24.01
C LEU A 346 0.14 3.05 24.23
N ALA A 347 1.00 3.97 24.73
CA ALA A 347 2.44 3.78 24.88
C ALA A 347 3.08 3.19 23.60
N PRO A 348 2.92 3.83 22.44
CA PRO A 348 3.24 3.24 21.15
C PRO A 348 4.72 2.87 21.05
N LYS A 349 5.00 1.73 20.45
CA LYS A 349 6.33 1.26 20.06
C LYS A 349 6.62 1.52 18.60
N GLU A 350 5.57 1.58 17.82
CA GLU A 350 5.64 1.74 16.38
C GLU A 350 4.29 2.26 15.88
N VAL A 351 4.33 3.13 14.90
CA VAL A 351 3.13 3.57 14.18
C VAL A 351 3.35 3.40 12.69
N ALA A 352 2.39 2.83 12.01
CA ALA A 352 2.44 2.68 10.56
C ALA A 352 1.15 3.18 9.93
N LYS A 353 1.25 3.68 8.70
CA LYS A 353 0.14 3.84 7.78
C LYS A 353 0.35 2.88 6.64
N ALA A 354 -0.67 2.12 6.30
CA ALA A 354 -0.64 1.23 5.16
C ALA A 354 -1.81 1.48 4.22
N ALA A 355 -1.58 1.14 2.96
CA ALA A 355 -2.60 1.08 1.94
C ALA A 355 -2.46 -0.23 1.17
N PHE A 356 -3.55 -0.97 1.00
CA PHE A 356 -3.61 -2.29 0.40
C PHE A 356 -4.95 -2.52 -0.30
N GLY A 357 -5.04 -3.58 -1.08
CA GLY A 357 -6.26 -3.97 -1.78
C GLY A 357 -6.19 -3.77 -3.30
N SER A 358 -7.33 -4.00 -3.96
CA SER A 358 -7.49 -3.86 -5.40
C SER A 358 -7.88 -2.43 -5.82
N ALA A 359 -7.93 -2.19 -7.13
CA ALA A 359 -8.34 -0.92 -7.72
C ALA A 359 -9.71 -0.41 -7.24
N ASP A 360 -10.65 -1.33 -7.05
CA ASP A 360 -12.03 -1.01 -6.72
C ASP A 360 -12.25 -0.90 -5.20
N ALA A 361 -11.39 -1.53 -4.40
CA ALA A 361 -11.44 -1.57 -2.94
C ALA A 361 -10.09 -1.21 -2.33
N LEU A 362 -9.74 0.08 -2.39
CA LEU A 362 -8.54 0.58 -1.73
C LEU A 362 -8.79 0.78 -0.25
N HIS A 363 -8.09 0.02 0.57
CA HIS A 363 -8.11 0.10 2.01
C HIS A 363 -6.94 0.91 2.53
N GLU A 364 -7.20 1.83 3.44
CA GLU A 364 -6.18 2.55 4.19
C GLU A 364 -6.39 2.33 5.68
N VAL A 365 -5.31 2.05 6.39
CA VAL A 365 -5.33 1.86 7.85
C VAL A 365 -4.17 2.61 8.51
N ASN A 366 -4.39 3.04 9.75
CA ASN A 366 -3.32 3.31 10.68
C ASN A 366 -3.15 2.10 11.61
N LEU A 367 -1.92 1.77 11.88
CA LEU A 367 -1.49 0.65 12.71
C LEU A 367 -0.64 1.22 13.84
N VAL A 368 -1.00 0.96 15.08
CA VAL A 368 -0.24 1.39 16.25
C VAL A 368 0.13 0.19 17.09
N LYS A 369 1.44 -0.13 17.17
CA LYS A 369 1.93 -1.19 18.04
C LYS A 369 1.88 -0.75 19.48
N LEU A 370 1.13 -1.46 20.29
CA LEU A 370 0.89 -1.14 21.69
C LEU A 370 2.11 -1.49 22.56
N GLY A 371 2.50 -0.59 23.45
CA GLY A 371 3.65 -0.79 24.31
C GLY A 371 3.39 -1.67 25.52
N LYS A 372 2.13 -1.90 25.86
CA LYS A 372 1.70 -2.78 26.96
C LYS A 372 0.59 -3.68 26.47
N ASN A 373 0.80 -4.98 26.52
CA ASN A 373 -0.11 -6.00 26.00
C ASN A 373 -1.45 -6.11 26.76
N ASP A 374 -1.65 -5.39 27.86
CA ASP A 374 -2.73 -5.66 28.80
C ASP A 374 -3.70 -4.49 29.03
N THR A 375 -3.54 -3.37 28.37
CA THR A 375 -4.46 -2.25 28.63
C THR A 375 -4.66 -1.41 27.38
N VAL A 376 -5.81 -1.48 26.76
CA VAL A 376 -6.47 -0.36 26.06
C VAL A 376 -7.68 -0.86 25.27
N VAL A 377 -8.88 -0.63 25.71
CA VAL A 377 -10.09 -0.71 24.89
C VAL A 377 -10.97 0.47 25.24
N PHE A 378 -11.49 1.09 24.18
CA PHE A 378 -12.39 2.21 24.32
C PHE A 378 -13.84 1.70 24.43
N ARG A 379 -14.41 1.76 25.62
CA ARG A 379 -15.86 1.74 25.80
C ARG A 379 -16.26 3.11 26.34
N GLY A 380 -16.86 3.93 25.50
CA GLY A 380 -17.16 5.31 25.87
C GLY A 380 -15.89 6.05 26.28
N THR A 381 -15.81 6.54 27.52
CA THR A 381 -14.63 7.18 28.11
C THR A 381 -13.74 6.21 28.91
N GLY A 382 -14.04 4.91 28.90
CA GLY A 382 -13.35 3.86 29.69
C GLY A 382 -12.32 3.07 28.90
N ILE A 383 -11.28 2.63 29.58
CA ILE A 383 -10.22 1.77 29.04
C ILE A 383 -10.42 0.38 29.64
N ALA A 384 -10.48 -0.68 28.82
CA ALA A 384 -10.57 -2.07 29.27
C ALA A 384 -9.33 -2.89 28.84
N SER A 385 -9.08 -4.02 29.49
CA SER A 385 -7.96 -4.93 29.20
C SER A 385 -8.18 -5.73 27.92
N PHE A 386 -7.09 -6.00 27.16
CA PHE A 386 -7.10 -6.83 25.96
C PHE A 386 -6.94 -8.33 26.18
N LYS A 387 -6.67 -8.76 27.40
CA LYS A 387 -6.39 -10.20 27.69
C LYS A 387 -7.47 -11.17 27.20
N ASP A 388 -8.72 -10.69 27.09
CA ASP A 388 -9.87 -11.48 26.68
C ASP A 388 -10.48 -10.96 25.36
N TYR A 389 -9.71 -10.20 24.56
CA TYR A 389 -10.21 -9.58 23.35
C TYR A 389 -10.14 -10.57 22.17
N VAL A 390 -11.29 -10.88 21.62
CA VAL A 390 -11.38 -11.57 20.31
C VAL A 390 -11.40 -10.51 19.23
N PRO A 391 -10.54 -10.60 18.20
CA PRO A 391 -10.56 -9.63 17.09
C PRO A 391 -11.97 -9.47 16.52
N ALA A 392 -12.48 -8.25 16.56
CA ALA A 392 -13.80 -7.89 16.06
C ALA A 392 -13.80 -6.44 15.60
N VAL A 393 -14.75 -6.08 14.73
CA VAL A 393 -14.89 -4.71 14.24
C VAL A 393 -15.67 -3.87 15.24
N HIS A 394 -15.06 -2.81 15.75
CA HIS A 394 -15.66 -1.87 16.69
C HIS A 394 -15.67 -0.46 16.13
N GLU A 395 -16.62 0.38 16.59
CA GLU A 395 -16.64 1.80 16.26
C GLU A 395 -15.46 2.53 16.92
N PHE A 396 -14.76 3.35 16.16
CA PHE A 396 -13.66 4.16 16.63
C PHE A 396 -14.14 5.57 16.98
N MET A 397 -14.04 5.90 18.24
CA MET A 397 -14.58 7.16 18.79
C MET A 397 -13.66 8.37 18.59
N PHE A 398 -12.41 8.17 18.17
CA PHE A 398 -11.37 9.21 18.12
C PHE A 398 -10.75 9.39 16.72
N PRO A 399 -11.56 9.58 15.66
CA PRO A 399 -11.02 9.72 14.31
C PRO A 399 -10.10 10.93 14.21
N GLY A 400 -8.95 10.75 13.53
CA GLY A 400 -7.95 11.80 13.34
C GLY A 400 -7.00 12.02 14.52
N PHE A 401 -7.15 11.31 15.63
CA PHE A 401 -6.26 11.46 16.79
C PHE A 401 -4.83 11.05 16.47
N ILE A 402 -4.64 9.94 15.76
CA ILE A 402 -3.32 9.46 15.32
C ILE A 402 -2.66 10.51 14.42
N ALA A 403 -3.38 10.98 13.42
CA ALA A 403 -2.86 11.99 12.49
C ALA A 403 -2.57 13.34 13.16
N SER A 404 -3.33 13.73 14.18
CA SER A 404 -3.13 15.00 14.90
C SER A 404 -1.84 15.00 15.74
N VAL A 405 -1.32 13.83 16.07
CA VAL A 405 -0.16 13.64 16.93
C VAL A 405 1.09 13.26 16.15
N PHE A 406 0.97 12.33 15.19
CA PHE A 406 2.10 11.85 14.38
C PHE A 406 2.30 12.64 13.09
N GLY A 407 1.37 13.52 12.77
CA GLY A 407 1.42 14.35 11.58
C GLY A 407 0.48 13.89 10.47
N LYS A 408 0.39 14.73 9.44
CA LYS A 408 -0.57 14.56 8.34
C LYS A 408 -0.36 13.28 7.51
N TRP A 409 0.78 12.63 7.61
CA TRP A 409 1.07 11.33 6.98
C TRP A 409 0.04 10.26 7.36
N PHE A 410 -0.42 10.31 8.60
CA PHE A 410 -1.35 9.34 9.19
C PHE A 410 -2.83 9.73 9.03
N THR A 411 -3.15 10.73 8.20
CA THR A 411 -4.55 11.08 7.93
C THR A 411 -5.19 10.01 7.05
N LEU A 412 -6.28 9.40 7.49
CA LEU A 412 -7.09 8.47 6.70
C LEU A 412 -8.30 9.18 6.06
N ASN A 413 -8.80 8.65 4.95
CA ASN A 413 -10.04 9.12 4.33
C ASN A 413 -11.25 8.85 5.22
N GLU A 414 -11.24 7.67 5.83
CA GLU A 414 -12.26 7.19 6.74
C GLU A 414 -11.58 6.46 7.89
N GLU A 415 -11.83 6.90 9.11
CA GLU A 415 -11.29 6.33 10.34
C GLU A 415 -12.44 6.18 11.33
N THR A 416 -13.35 5.25 11.02
CA THR A 416 -14.61 5.07 11.74
C THR A 416 -14.66 3.81 12.58
N HIS A 417 -13.75 2.85 12.33
CA HIS A 417 -13.73 1.57 13.02
C HIS A 417 -12.31 1.20 13.46
N PHE A 418 -12.23 0.27 14.40
CA PHE A 418 -10.97 -0.31 14.83
C PHE A 418 -11.11 -1.79 15.18
N THR A 419 -9.99 -2.46 15.19
CA THR A 419 -9.77 -3.77 15.82
C THR A 419 -8.42 -3.78 16.52
N VAL A 420 -8.17 -4.84 17.31
CA VAL A 420 -6.85 -5.10 17.86
C VAL A 420 -6.47 -6.54 17.54
N ILE A 421 -5.30 -6.70 16.98
CA ILE A 421 -4.77 -8.01 16.59
C ILE A 421 -3.27 -8.01 16.83
N ASP A 422 -2.74 -9.07 17.43
CA ASP A 422 -1.30 -9.30 17.69
C ASP A 422 -0.58 -8.10 18.35
N GLY A 423 -1.28 -7.40 19.25
CA GLY A 423 -0.74 -6.24 19.95
C GLY A 423 -0.73 -4.95 19.13
N TRP A 424 -1.39 -4.94 17.98
CA TRP A 424 -1.58 -3.75 17.15
C TRP A 424 -3.02 -3.24 17.22
N LEU A 425 -3.17 -1.94 17.44
CA LEU A 425 -4.41 -1.22 17.18
C LEU A 425 -4.47 -0.89 15.70
N VAL A 426 -5.49 -1.37 15.01
CA VAL A 426 -5.76 -1.11 13.59
C VAL A 426 -6.97 -0.19 13.50
N THR A 427 -6.83 0.98 12.87
CA THR A 427 -7.94 1.92 12.65
C THR A 427 -8.14 2.19 11.17
N GLY A 428 -9.37 2.38 10.73
CA GLY A 428 -9.68 2.64 9.32
C GLY A 428 -11.18 2.67 9.02
N SER A 429 -11.53 2.44 7.76
CA SER A 429 -12.91 2.16 7.36
C SER A 429 -13.37 0.81 7.93
N ARG A 430 -14.68 0.59 7.97
CA ARG A 430 -15.23 -0.68 8.44
C ARG A 430 -14.67 -1.87 7.67
N ASP A 431 -14.60 -1.76 6.35
CA ASP A 431 -14.18 -2.85 5.48
C ASP A 431 -12.67 -3.12 5.63
N ALA A 432 -11.84 -2.08 5.71
CA ALA A 432 -10.41 -2.21 5.96
C ALA A 432 -10.12 -2.90 7.31
N VAL A 433 -10.86 -2.53 8.36
CA VAL A 433 -10.71 -3.14 9.69
C VAL A 433 -11.24 -4.57 9.70
N ALA A 434 -12.28 -4.88 8.91
CA ALA A 434 -12.83 -6.23 8.80
C ALA A 434 -11.83 -7.22 8.17
N GLU A 435 -10.98 -6.78 7.24
CA GLU A 435 -9.89 -7.59 6.68
C GLU A 435 -8.95 -8.12 7.79
N TYR A 436 -8.60 -7.24 8.73
CA TYR A 436 -7.77 -7.63 9.88
C TYR A 436 -8.54 -8.47 10.90
N ALA A 437 -9.74 -8.05 11.26
CA ALA A 437 -10.54 -8.75 12.27
C ALA A 437 -10.94 -10.18 11.87
N SER A 438 -11.07 -10.44 10.56
CA SER A 438 -11.32 -11.78 10.02
C SER A 438 -10.07 -12.64 9.88
N GLY A 439 -8.87 -12.07 10.06
CA GLY A 439 -7.59 -12.73 9.81
C GLY A 439 -7.11 -12.70 8.35
N ARG A 440 -7.98 -12.31 7.39
CA ARG A 440 -7.64 -12.31 5.95
C ARG A 440 -6.42 -11.47 5.61
N ALA A 441 -6.29 -10.30 6.21
CA ALA A 441 -5.13 -9.43 5.99
C ALA A 441 -3.80 -10.10 6.36
N LEU A 442 -3.83 -11.09 7.26
CA LEU A 442 -2.65 -11.75 7.82
C LEU A 442 -2.52 -13.22 7.40
N GLU A 443 -3.38 -13.71 6.48
CA GLU A 443 -3.21 -15.05 5.89
C GLU A 443 -1.87 -15.21 5.19
N TYR A 444 -1.34 -14.13 4.65
CA TYR A 444 -0.01 -14.04 4.09
C TYR A 444 0.53 -12.63 4.31
N SER A 445 1.45 -12.50 5.25
CA SER A 445 2.04 -11.22 5.62
C SER A 445 3.09 -10.74 4.61
N LEU A 446 3.41 -9.46 4.65
CA LEU A 446 4.50 -8.90 3.84
C LEU A 446 5.84 -9.57 4.16
N LYS A 447 6.07 -9.91 5.43
CA LYS A 447 7.28 -10.60 5.84
C LYS A 447 7.40 -11.99 5.23
N GLU A 448 6.31 -12.77 5.26
CA GLU A 448 6.28 -14.09 4.63
C GLU A 448 6.50 -13.99 3.13
N TYR A 449 5.83 -13.04 2.46
CA TYR A 449 6.05 -12.75 1.05
C TYR A 449 7.50 -12.42 0.72
N MET A 450 8.16 -11.58 1.53
CA MET A 450 9.56 -11.20 1.32
C MET A 450 10.51 -12.36 1.63
N THR A 451 10.20 -13.19 2.63
CA THR A 451 10.97 -14.39 2.96
C THR A 451 10.90 -15.43 1.84
N ASP A 452 9.71 -15.72 1.34
CA ASP A 452 9.50 -16.65 0.23
C ASP A 452 10.15 -16.17 -1.07
N ALA A 453 10.25 -14.86 -1.24
CA ALA A 453 10.95 -14.24 -2.35
C ALA A 453 12.50 -14.24 -2.18
N GLY A 454 13.02 -14.80 -1.08
CA GLY A 454 14.46 -14.76 -0.76
C GLY A 454 15.00 -13.37 -0.50
N SER A 455 14.13 -12.47 -0.05
CA SER A 455 14.41 -11.04 0.11
C SER A 455 14.23 -10.56 1.55
N GLU A 456 14.25 -11.46 2.53
CA GLU A 456 14.10 -11.11 3.94
C GLU A 456 15.21 -10.19 4.48
N ASP A 457 16.42 -10.26 3.90
CA ASP A 457 17.54 -9.36 4.22
C ASP A 457 17.20 -7.89 4.06
N LEU A 458 16.15 -7.61 3.33
CA LEU A 458 15.71 -6.29 2.92
C LEU A 458 14.63 -5.75 3.84
N LEU A 459 14.03 -6.62 4.64
CA LEU A 459 13.25 -6.17 5.79
C LEU A 459 14.26 -5.76 6.87
N SER A 460 14.11 -4.54 7.36
CA SER A 460 15.09 -3.97 8.27
C SER A 460 15.28 -4.82 9.53
N LEU A 461 16.31 -5.64 9.53
CA LEU A 461 16.73 -6.40 10.70
C LEU A 461 17.47 -5.53 11.74
N LYS A 462 17.80 -4.30 11.37
CA LYS A 462 18.50 -3.33 12.22
C LYS A 462 17.51 -2.29 12.74
N PRO A 463 17.78 -1.69 13.92
CA PRO A 463 16.96 -0.58 14.39
C PRO A 463 16.97 0.58 13.39
N VAL A 464 15.78 1.11 13.08
CA VAL A 464 15.54 2.22 12.17
C VAL A 464 14.70 3.32 12.82
N SER A 465 14.71 4.50 12.24
CA SER A 465 13.87 5.64 12.68
C SER A 465 12.63 5.81 11.79
N MET A 466 12.70 5.35 10.53
CA MET A 466 11.61 5.38 9.58
C MET A 466 11.82 4.30 8.53
N GLU A 467 10.72 3.70 8.09
CA GLU A 467 10.68 2.80 6.94
C GLU A 467 9.57 3.22 5.98
N ALA A 468 9.77 2.96 4.71
CA ALA A 468 8.73 3.09 3.71
C ALA A 468 8.82 1.94 2.70
N TYR A 469 7.67 1.41 2.32
CA TYR A 469 7.51 0.34 1.35
C TYR A 469 6.60 0.80 0.22
N LEU A 470 6.95 0.46 -1.01
CA LEU A 470 6.14 0.72 -2.18
C LEU A 470 6.23 -0.45 -3.15
N ASN A 471 5.08 -0.98 -3.55
CA ASN A 471 4.98 -2.01 -4.57
C ASN A 471 4.00 -1.55 -5.67
N LEU A 472 4.54 -1.10 -6.79
CA LEU A 472 3.75 -0.68 -7.96
C LEU A 472 3.20 -1.87 -8.75
N GLY A 473 3.69 -3.08 -8.50
CA GLY A 473 3.19 -4.32 -9.11
C GLY A 473 1.84 -4.79 -8.54
N VAL A 474 1.47 -4.30 -7.36
CA VAL A 474 0.11 -4.49 -6.84
C VAL A 474 -0.86 -3.74 -7.75
N LYS A 475 -1.83 -4.46 -8.32
CA LYS A 475 -2.79 -3.87 -9.26
C LYS A 475 -3.58 -2.75 -8.58
N THR A 476 -3.28 -1.52 -8.95
CA THR A 476 -4.06 -0.36 -8.54
C THR A 476 -4.36 0.51 -9.75
N ASP A 477 -5.63 0.72 -10.07
CA ASP A 477 -6.04 1.74 -11.05
C ASP A 477 -5.90 3.17 -10.48
N VAL A 478 -5.52 3.30 -9.22
CA VAL A 478 -5.44 4.59 -8.54
C VAL A 478 -4.21 5.36 -8.99
N LEU A 479 -3.05 4.71 -9.01
CA LEU A 479 -1.79 5.34 -9.40
C LEU A 479 -1.83 5.88 -10.85
N PRO A 480 -2.30 5.11 -11.85
CA PRO A 480 -2.47 5.63 -13.21
C PRO A 480 -3.40 6.84 -13.31
N LYS A 481 -4.41 6.93 -12.46
CA LYS A 481 -5.35 8.08 -12.43
C LYS A 481 -4.73 9.34 -11.85
N ILE A 482 -3.78 9.19 -10.93
CA ILE A 482 -3.12 10.28 -10.21
C ILE A 482 -1.96 10.84 -11.02
N LEU A 483 -1.23 9.99 -11.74
CA LEU A 483 -0.06 10.38 -12.50
C LEU A 483 -0.42 11.28 -13.69
N ASN A 484 0.49 12.18 -14.03
CA ASN A 484 0.42 12.95 -15.25
C ASN A 484 0.37 12.01 -16.46
N LYS A 485 -0.33 12.42 -17.53
CA LYS A 485 -0.50 11.61 -18.73
C LYS A 485 0.85 11.20 -19.35
N GLU A 486 1.82 12.08 -19.35
CA GLU A 486 3.16 11.81 -19.91
C GLU A 486 3.88 10.71 -19.13
N ILE A 487 3.89 10.80 -17.81
CA ILE A 487 4.48 9.79 -16.92
C ILE A 487 3.71 8.45 -17.02
N ARG A 488 2.39 8.51 -17.02
CA ARG A 488 1.56 7.32 -17.18
C ARG A 488 1.83 6.58 -18.48
N ASN A 489 2.00 7.32 -19.58
CA ASN A 489 2.32 6.73 -20.89
C ASN A 489 3.75 6.18 -20.93
N ALA A 490 4.71 6.82 -20.23
CA ALA A 490 6.09 6.36 -20.15
C ALA A 490 6.23 5.07 -19.32
N LEU A 491 5.42 4.93 -18.26
CA LEU A 491 5.44 3.76 -17.39
C LEU A 491 4.66 2.56 -17.94
N ASP A 492 3.84 2.75 -18.98
CA ASP A 492 3.03 1.71 -19.65
C ASP A 492 2.44 0.64 -18.72
N PHE A 493 1.58 1.06 -17.79
CA PHE A 493 0.94 0.16 -16.80
C PHE A 493 0.10 -0.96 -17.43
N GLN A 494 -0.13 -0.93 -18.75
CA GLN A 494 -0.89 -1.93 -19.49
C GLN A 494 -0.01 -2.92 -20.24
N ALA A 495 1.30 -2.71 -20.29
CA ALA A 495 2.21 -3.67 -20.89
C ALA A 495 2.11 -5.00 -20.14
N LYS A 496 1.89 -6.09 -20.87
CA LYS A 496 1.78 -7.45 -20.29
C LYS A 496 3.04 -7.86 -19.53
N ASP A 497 4.18 -7.25 -19.85
CA ASP A 497 5.49 -7.56 -19.32
C ASP A 497 6.04 -6.45 -18.40
N ALA A 498 5.22 -5.44 -18.05
CA ALA A 498 5.65 -4.40 -17.12
C ALA A 498 5.90 -4.98 -15.73
N GLN A 499 7.16 -5.20 -15.42
CA GLN A 499 7.61 -5.68 -14.12
C GLN A 499 7.88 -4.48 -13.22
N TYR A 500 6.94 -4.17 -12.32
CA TYR A 500 7.15 -3.17 -11.27
C TYR A 500 7.79 -3.85 -10.07
N ARG A 501 8.97 -3.37 -9.72
CA ARG A 501 9.76 -3.94 -8.62
C ARG A 501 9.35 -3.27 -7.31
N PRO A 502 9.18 -4.05 -6.22
CA PRO A 502 9.00 -3.46 -4.90
C PRO A 502 10.20 -2.61 -4.51
N MET A 503 9.95 -1.54 -3.77
CA MET A 503 10.95 -0.64 -3.24
C MET A 503 10.83 -0.56 -1.74
N PHE A 504 11.94 -0.56 -1.06
CA PHE A 504 12.03 -0.42 0.37
C PHE A 504 13.03 0.67 0.73
N MET A 505 12.66 1.54 1.64
CA MET A 505 13.50 2.60 2.17
C MET A 505 13.61 2.44 3.69
N ALA A 506 14.81 2.39 4.20
CA ALA A 506 15.11 2.44 5.62
C ALA A 506 15.90 3.71 5.93
N ALA A 507 15.47 4.47 6.93
CA ALA A 507 16.11 5.69 7.36
C ALA A 507 16.49 5.59 8.84
N VAL A 508 17.75 5.92 9.14
CA VAL A 508 18.34 5.80 10.49
C VAL A 508 18.94 7.13 10.92
N ALA A 509 18.60 7.60 12.09
CA ALA A 509 19.25 8.76 12.69
C ALA A 509 20.76 8.54 12.82
N LYS A 510 21.59 9.45 12.28
CA LYS A 510 23.05 9.39 12.30
C LYS A 510 23.64 10.76 12.67
N GLY A 511 23.78 11.00 13.97
CA GLY A 511 24.20 12.33 14.47
C GLY A 511 23.18 13.40 14.07
N ASN A 512 23.65 14.44 13.35
CA ASN A 512 22.78 15.53 12.86
C ASN A 512 22.23 15.27 11.45
N ASN A 513 22.26 14.05 10.97
CA ASN A 513 21.80 13.67 9.65
C ASN A 513 20.98 12.38 9.71
N VAL A 514 20.36 12.00 8.60
CA VAL A 514 19.63 10.74 8.46
C VAL A 514 20.27 9.90 7.36
N ALA A 515 20.85 8.76 7.75
CA ALA A 515 21.31 7.77 6.77
C ALA A 515 20.07 7.07 6.17
N THR A 516 20.05 6.90 4.86
CA THR A 516 18.91 6.37 4.14
C THR A 516 19.38 5.31 3.15
N ASP A 517 18.91 4.10 3.32
CA ASP A 517 19.09 3.02 2.36
C ASP A 517 17.79 2.86 1.55
N LEU A 518 17.88 2.97 0.24
CA LEU A 518 16.79 2.73 -0.69
C LEU A 518 17.14 1.52 -1.55
N SER A 519 16.40 0.45 -1.39
CA SER A 519 16.54 -0.78 -2.12
C SER A 519 15.44 -0.91 -3.16
N VAL A 520 15.83 -1.18 -4.41
CA VAL A 520 14.92 -1.56 -5.48
C VAL A 520 15.18 -3.02 -5.81
N TYR A 521 14.16 -3.85 -5.66
CA TYR A 521 14.33 -5.29 -5.78
C TYR A 521 14.36 -5.75 -7.21
N ALA A 522 15.26 -6.71 -7.49
CA ALA A 522 15.27 -7.46 -8.74
C ALA A 522 14.20 -8.55 -8.78
N LEU A 523 13.23 -8.53 -7.89
CA LEU A 523 12.18 -9.53 -7.91
C LEU A 523 11.56 -9.53 -9.31
N GLU A 524 11.95 -10.52 -10.12
CA GLU A 524 10.93 -11.13 -10.96
C GLU A 524 9.75 -11.30 -10.01
N LEU A 525 8.56 -10.88 -10.41
CA LEU A 525 7.34 -11.33 -9.76
C LEU A 525 7.42 -12.86 -9.82
N GLN A 526 8.19 -13.45 -8.90
CA GLN A 526 8.03 -14.85 -8.63
C GLN A 526 6.56 -14.91 -8.28
N ARG A 527 5.82 -15.62 -9.11
CA ARG A 527 4.44 -15.97 -8.86
C ARG A 527 4.38 -16.15 -7.36
N ILE A 528 3.55 -15.35 -6.69
CA ILE A 528 3.20 -15.60 -5.30
C ILE A 528 3.18 -17.09 -5.21
N LYS A 529 4.11 -17.70 -4.43
CA LYS A 529 4.16 -19.16 -4.33
C LYS A 529 2.74 -19.49 -3.96
N ALA A 530 2.02 -20.15 -4.84
CA ALA A 530 0.60 -20.38 -4.62
C ALA A 530 0.54 -20.96 -3.22
N PRO A 531 -0.26 -20.42 -2.29
CA PRO A 531 -0.37 -21.02 -0.99
C PRO A 531 -0.53 -22.52 -1.25
N GLU A 532 0.31 -23.35 -0.64
CA GLU A 532 0.15 -24.80 -0.75
C GLU A 532 -1.19 -25.06 -0.11
N PHE A 533 -2.19 -25.32 -0.93
CA PHE A 533 -3.54 -25.59 -0.46
C PHE A 533 -3.50 -26.98 0.19
N GLU A 534 -3.25 -26.98 1.49
CA GLU A 534 -3.29 -28.20 2.27
C GLU A 534 -4.74 -28.64 2.42
N ARG A 535 -4.92 -29.95 2.39
CA ARG A 535 -6.21 -30.57 2.72
C ARG A 535 -6.48 -30.34 4.21
N ASP A 536 -7.41 -29.44 4.48
CA ASP A 536 -7.87 -29.17 5.83
C ASP A 536 -9.27 -29.76 6.00
N THR A 537 -9.44 -30.60 7.01
CA THR A 537 -10.72 -31.22 7.37
C THR A 537 -11.48 -30.46 8.46
N THR A 538 -10.93 -29.37 8.95
CA THR A 538 -11.56 -28.56 10.00
C THR A 538 -12.68 -27.70 9.40
N VAL A 539 -13.88 -27.80 9.95
CA VAL A 539 -15.02 -26.94 9.57
C VAL A 539 -15.35 -26.02 10.74
N THR A 540 -15.25 -24.71 10.51
CA THR A 540 -15.63 -23.73 11.51
C THR A 540 -17.14 -23.52 11.50
N VAL A 541 -17.81 -23.95 12.56
CA VAL A 541 -19.25 -23.71 12.74
C VAL A 541 -19.45 -22.35 13.43
N PRO A 542 -20.13 -21.38 12.80
CA PRO A 542 -20.39 -20.10 13.44
C PRO A 542 -21.20 -20.26 14.72
N THR A 543 -20.74 -19.70 15.83
CA THR A 543 -21.41 -19.81 17.13
C THR A 543 -22.34 -18.61 17.43
N GLY A 544 -22.48 -17.68 16.52
CA GLY A 544 -23.19 -16.43 16.74
C GLY A 544 -22.34 -15.42 17.53
N PRO A 545 -22.92 -14.36 18.03
CA PRO A 545 -24.36 -14.01 18.01
C PRO A 545 -24.91 -13.69 16.61
N PHE A 546 -26.17 -14.00 16.36
CA PHE A 546 -26.84 -13.83 15.09
C PHE A 546 -27.76 -12.60 15.10
N ARG A 547 -27.69 -11.77 14.07
CA ARG A 547 -28.61 -10.63 13.90
C ARG A 547 -29.91 -11.11 13.26
N VAL A 548 -31.03 -10.86 13.92
CA VAL A 548 -32.35 -11.28 13.49
C VAL A 548 -33.33 -10.10 13.50
N LYS A 549 -34.19 -10.00 12.48
CA LYS A 549 -35.15 -8.89 12.37
C LYS A 549 -36.38 -9.12 13.28
N ASN A 550 -36.70 -8.13 14.10
CA ASN A 550 -37.92 -8.15 14.90
C ASN A 550 -39.07 -7.50 14.13
N SER A 551 -40.08 -8.30 13.73
CA SER A 551 -41.24 -7.80 12.98
C SER A 551 -42.15 -6.88 13.79
N GLY A 552 -42.08 -6.93 15.13
CA GLY A 552 -42.91 -6.07 15.99
C GLY A 552 -42.37 -4.65 16.13
N THR A 553 -41.02 -4.49 16.09
CA THR A 553 -40.39 -3.18 16.27
C THR A 553 -39.73 -2.68 14.97
N GLY A 554 -39.56 -3.54 13.96
CA GLY A 554 -38.80 -3.27 12.75
C GLY A 554 -37.28 -3.19 12.95
N ARG A 555 -36.80 -3.33 14.19
CA ARG A 555 -35.38 -3.25 14.54
C ARG A 555 -34.69 -4.61 14.42
N MET A 556 -33.37 -4.59 14.38
CA MET A 556 -32.57 -5.80 14.51
C MET A 556 -32.40 -6.16 16.00
N ASN A 557 -32.42 -7.44 16.29
CA ASN A 557 -32.17 -8.02 17.60
C ASN A 557 -31.00 -9.02 17.48
N ILE A 558 -30.45 -9.44 18.60
CA ILE A 558 -29.36 -10.40 18.69
C ILE A 558 -29.88 -11.71 19.27
N PHE A 559 -29.85 -12.77 18.47
CA PHE A 559 -30.13 -14.13 18.89
C PHE A 559 -28.82 -14.88 19.18
N TYR A 560 -28.71 -15.52 20.34
CA TYR A 560 -27.48 -16.18 20.76
C TYR A 560 -27.77 -17.30 21.75
N GLN A 561 -26.80 -18.19 21.92
CA GLN A 561 -26.79 -19.18 22.99
C GLN A 561 -25.82 -18.74 24.09
N ASN A 562 -26.27 -18.73 25.33
CA ASN A 562 -25.43 -18.37 26.46
C ASN A 562 -24.60 -19.57 26.97
N SER A 563 -23.69 -19.33 27.91
CA SER A 563 -22.82 -20.36 28.51
C SER A 563 -23.57 -21.47 29.26
N ALA A 564 -24.82 -21.22 29.67
CA ALA A 564 -25.67 -22.24 30.30
C ALA A 564 -26.46 -23.07 29.26
N GLY A 565 -26.25 -22.86 27.97
CA GLY A 565 -26.94 -23.53 26.87
C GLY A 565 -28.32 -23.00 26.54
N ALA A 566 -28.82 -21.94 27.20
CA ALA A 566 -30.09 -21.34 26.87
C ALA A 566 -29.99 -20.47 25.61
N ILE A 567 -31.02 -20.54 24.75
CA ILE A 567 -31.16 -19.60 23.63
C ILE A 567 -31.79 -18.30 24.11
N CYS A 568 -31.23 -17.20 23.72
CA CYS A 568 -31.58 -15.88 24.20
C CYS A 568 -31.80 -14.89 23.05
N LEU A 569 -32.72 -13.93 23.27
CA LEU A 569 -32.88 -12.76 22.40
C LEU A 569 -32.62 -11.50 23.22
N LYS A 570 -31.87 -10.57 22.69
CA LYS A 570 -31.63 -9.25 23.25
C LYS A 570 -31.71 -8.16 22.19
N GLU A 571 -31.91 -6.94 22.59
CA GLU A 571 -31.78 -5.78 21.72
C GLU A 571 -30.30 -5.53 21.36
N GLU A 572 -30.03 -4.81 20.29
CA GLU A 572 -28.68 -4.38 19.94
C GLU A 572 -28.06 -3.49 21.04
N THR A 573 -28.87 -2.82 21.82
CA THR A 573 -28.45 -2.06 23.02
C THR A 573 -27.94 -2.95 24.16
N GLY A 574 -28.18 -4.27 24.09
CA GLY A 574 -27.78 -5.23 25.09
C GLY A 574 -28.90 -5.63 26.08
N GLU A 575 -30.06 -4.96 26.05
CA GLU A 575 -31.22 -5.28 26.92
C GLU A 575 -31.81 -6.64 26.52
N GLY A 576 -31.96 -7.52 27.51
CA GLY A 576 -32.51 -8.86 27.30
C GLY A 576 -34.00 -8.82 27.04
N ILE A 577 -34.47 -9.56 26.03
CA ILE A 577 -35.89 -9.67 25.69
C ILE A 577 -36.47 -10.95 26.29
N TRP A 578 -35.81 -12.09 26.03
CA TRP A 578 -36.17 -13.38 26.59
C TRP A 578 -34.99 -14.37 26.57
N GLY A 579 -35.10 -15.42 27.40
CA GLY A 579 -34.20 -16.59 27.40
C GLY A 579 -35.03 -17.84 27.62
N VAL A 580 -34.73 -18.89 26.84
CA VAL A 580 -35.42 -20.20 26.88
C VAL A 580 -34.37 -21.30 27.08
N PRO A 581 -34.55 -22.19 28.10
CA PRO A 581 -33.69 -23.35 28.28
C PRO A 581 -33.68 -24.23 27.02
N PHE A 582 -32.51 -24.61 26.53
CA PHE A 582 -32.42 -25.35 25.27
C PHE A 582 -31.44 -26.57 25.36
N GLY A 583 -30.20 -26.35 25.71
CA GLY A 583 -29.23 -27.41 26.01
C GLY A 583 -28.55 -28.11 24.84
N LYS A 584 -28.97 -27.88 23.57
CA LYS A 584 -28.28 -28.37 22.37
C LYS A 584 -27.48 -27.26 21.74
N PRO A 585 -26.26 -27.52 21.24
CA PRO A 585 -25.49 -26.48 20.53
C PRO A 585 -26.19 -26.08 19.22
N LEU A 586 -26.11 -24.79 18.87
CA LEU A 586 -26.61 -24.26 17.60
C LEU A 586 -25.72 -24.71 16.44
N CYS A 587 -26.31 -24.93 15.27
CA CYS A 587 -25.62 -25.38 14.06
C CYS A 587 -25.25 -24.20 13.10
N GLY A 588 -24.80 -23.09 13.65
CA GLY A 588 -24.11 -22.05 12.89
C GLY A 588 -24.93 -21.03 12.10
N VAL A 589 -26.24 -21.22 11.94
CA VAL A 589 -27.10 -20.27 11.22
C VAL A 589 -28.37 -20.04 12.00
N ALA A 590 -28.77 -18.76 12.14
CA ALA A 590 -30.09 -18.37 12.63
C ALA A 590 -30.61 -17.17 11.84
N GLN A 591 -31.75 -17.31 11.19
CA GLN A 591 -32.35 -16.29 10.34
C GLN A 591 -33.84 -16.14 10.59
N THR A 592 -34.42 -15.03 10.13
CA THR A 592 -35.87 -14.81 10.24
C THR A 592 -36.60 -15.14 8.96
N ILE A 593 -37.71 -15.86 9.08
CA ILE A 593 -38.64 -16.17 8.00
C ILE A 593 -40.06 -15.75 8.35
N ASP A 594 -40.88 -15.46 7.35
CA ASP A 594 -42.33 -15.23 7.53
C ASP A 594 -43.09 -16.55 7.24
N TYR A 595 -43.04 -17.48 8.19
CA TYR A 595 -43.60 -18.82 8.05
C TYR A 595 -45.11 -18.81 7.82
N TYR A 596 -45.80 -17.85 8.39
CA TYR A 596 -47.27 -17.73 8.28
C TYR A 596 -47.73 -16.82 7.14
N ALA A 597 -46.82 -16.25 6.36
CA ALA A 597 -47.12 -15.30 5.28
C ALA A 597 -48.02 -14.11 5.73
N ASN A 598 -47.77 -13.60 6.94
CA ASN A 598 -48.56 -12.56 7.56
C ASN A 598 -47.74 -11.35 8.06
N GLY A 599 -46.49 -11.25 7.65
CA GLY A 599 -45.56 -10.20 8.01
C GLY A 599 -44.95 -10.35 9.42
N LYS A 600 -45.31 -11.40 10.17
CA LYS A 600 -44.75 -11.68 11.49
C LYS A 600 -43.59 -12.69 11.33
N LEU A 601 -42.38 -12.27 11.63
CA LEU A 601 -41.22 -13.07 11.47
C LEU A 601 -40.97 -14.00 12.65
N GLN A 602 -40.49 -15.21 12.36
CA GLN A 602 -40.04 -16.21 13.31
C GLN A 602 -38.55 -16.47 13.08
N ILE A 603 -37.84 -16.86 14.13
CA ILE A 603 -36.40 -17.19 14.07
C ILE A 603 -36.27 -18.69 13.76
N LEU A 604 -35.66 -19.00 12.65
CA LEU A 604 -35.31 -20.33 12.20
C LEU A 604 -33.86 -20.64 12.58
N PHE A 605 -33.61 -21.80 13.18
CA PHE A 605 -32.27 -22.25 13.55
C PHE A 605 -32.18 -23.77 13.63
N GLY A 606 -30.97 -24.32 13.57
CA GLY A 606 -30.69 -25.75 13.64
C GLY A 606 -30.00 -26.15 14.95
N ALA A 607 -30.30 -27.36 15.44
CA ALA A 607 -29.56 -27.98 16.52
C ALA A 607 -29.69 -29.53 16.48
N GLY A 608 -28.57 -30.22 16.53
CA GLY A 608 -28.53 -31.68 16.34
C GLY A 608 -28.96 -32.09 14.93
N SER A 609 -29.97 -32.97 14.80
CA SER A 609 -30.56 -33.36 13.50
C SER A 609 -31.81 -32.54 13.15
N SER A 610 -32.17 -31.53 13.95
CA SER A 610 -33.50 -30.91 13.84
C SER A 610 -33.42 -29.41 13.53
N VAL A 611 -34.42 -28.96 12.79
CA VAL A 611 -34.71 -27.56 12.52
C VAL A 611 -35.78 -27.04 13.46
N TYR A 612 -35.54 -25.91 14.08
CA TYR A 612 -36.40 -25.26 15.05
C TYR A 612 -36.92 -23.93 14.51
N LEU A 613 -38.13 -23.59 14.92
CA LEU A 613 -38.74 -22.29 14.63
C LEU A 613 -39.32 -21.70 15.93
N ILE A 614 -38.92 -20.47 16.25
CA ILE A 614 -39.37 -19.79 17.49
C ILE A 614 -39.92 -18.40 17.15
N ASP A 615 -40.99 -17.99 17.82
CA ASP A 615 -41.56 -16.68 17.61
C ASP A 615 -40.79 -15.58 18.36
N ARG A 616 -41.16 -14.33 18.12
CA ARG A 616 -40.52 -13.15 18.73
C ARG A 616 -40.70 -13.08 20.27
N LEU A 617 -41.56 -13.91 20.83
CA LEU A 617 -41.83 -13.98 22.27
C LEU A 617 -41.15 -15.19 22.93
N GLY A 618 -40.31 -15.92 22.21
CA GLY A 618 -39.57 -17.09 22.71
C GLY A 618 -40.39 -18.38 22.76
N ARG A 619 -41.49 -18.49 21.99
CA ARG A 619 -42.32 -19.68 21.94
C ARG A 619 -42.03 -20.49 20.68
N PHE A 620 -41.90 -21.80 20.86
CA PHE A 620 -41.71 -22.68 19.69
C PHE A 620 -43.03 -22.74 18.87
N VAL A 621 -42.85 -22.69 17.56
CA VAL A 621 -43.94 -22.76 16.57
C VAL A 621 -44.44 -24.18 16.47
N SER A 622 -45.76 -24.35 16.42
CA SER A 622 -46.42 -25.68 16.25
C SER A 622 -45.91 -26.36 14.97
N GLY A 623 -45.58 -27.66 15.07
CA GLY A 623 -45.01 -28.42 13.99
C GLY A 623 -43.45 -28.44 13.97
N PHE A 624 -42.83 -27.68 14.88
CA PHE A 624 -41.36 -27.72 15.09
C PHE A 624 -41.04 -28.26 16.49
N PRO A 625 -39.87 -28.92 16.69
CA PRO A 625 -38.80 -29.11 15.70
C PRO A 625 -39.18 -30.16 14.64
N VAL A 626 -38.57 -29.98 13.44
CA VAL A 626 -38.61 -30.95 12.34
C VAL A 626 -37.28 -31.69 12.29
N ASP A 627 -37.34 -33.00 12.43
CA ASP A 627 -36.16 -33.85 12.36
C ASP A 627 -35.82 -34.19 10.90
N LEU A 628 -34.59 -33.94 10.47
CA LEU A 628 -34.08 -34.20 9.12
C LEU A 628 -33.46 -35.59 8.97
N GLY A 629 -33.35 -36.36 10.05
CA GLY A 629 -32.82 -37.71 10.10
C GLY A 629 -31.28 -37.82 10.03
N LYS A 630 -30.58 -36.72 9.78
CA LYS A 630 -29.13 -36.62 9.78
C LYS A 630 -28.66 -35.42 10.60
N GLU A 631 -27.54 -35.57 11.31
CA GLU A 631 -26.98 -34.48 12.07
C GLU A 631 -26.54 -33.30 11.18
N ILE A 632 -27.00 -32.11 11.56
CA ILE A 632 -26.64 -30.85 10.91
C ILE A 632 -25.28 -30.41 11.46
N LEU A 633 -24.35 -30.05 10.56
CA LEU A 633 -23.11 -29.37 10.91
C LEU A 633 -23.29 -27.86 10.84
N ILE A 634 -23.79 -27.34 9.69
CA ILE A 634 -24.09 -25.93 9.48
C ILE A 634 -25.45 -25.77 8.81
N GLY A 635 -26.28 -24.90 9.33
CA GLY A 635 -27.60 -24.57 8.77
C GLY A 635 -28.69 -24.44 9.84
N PRO A 636 -29.93 -24.23 9.44
CA PRO A 636 -30.49 -24.17 8.08
C PRO A 636 -30.37 -22.77 7.46
N GLU A 637 -30.06 -22.69 6.18
CA GLU A 637 -30.15 -21.45 5.39
C GLU A 637 -31.48 -21.44 4.61
N PRO A 638 -32.41 -20.51 4.85
CA PRO A 638 -33.72 -20.50 4.20
C PRO A 638 -33.67 -19.81 2.83
N TYR A 639 -34.39 -20.39 1.87
CA TYR A 639 -34.60 -19.83 0.53
C TYR A 639 -36.09 -19.80 0.19
N ASP A 640 -36.58 -18.64 -0.20
CA ASP A 640 -37.89 -18.46 -0.85
C ASP A 640 -37.67 -18.24 -2.34
N PHE A 641 -37.67 -19.33 -3.11
CA PHE A 641 -37.37 -19.26 -4.55
C PHE A 641 -38.46 -18.59 -5.38
N ASN A 642 -39.68 -18.60 -4.89
CA ASN A 642 -40.84 -18.15 -5.65
C ASN A 642 -41.47 -16.86 -5.06
N GLY A 643 -40.97 -16.33 -3.95
CA GLY A 643 -41.54 -15.17 -3.28
C GLY A 643 -42.92 -15.43 -2.64
N THR A 644 -43.21 -16.68 -2.33
CA THR A 644 -44.53 -17.12 -1.82
C THR A 644 -44.51 -17.51 -0.34
N ASN A 645 -43.39 -17.29 0.34
CA ASN A 645 -43.08 -17.76 1.69
C ASN A 645 -43.11 -19.31 1.84
N ALA A 646 -42.98 -20.04 0.72
CA ALA A 646 -42.81 -21.47 0.71
C ALA A 646 -41.28 -21.79 0.78
N TYR A 647 -40.74 -21.68 1.98
CA TYR A 647 -39.29 -21.81 2.19
C TYR A 647 -38.78 -23.22 2.02
N ASN A 648 -37.64 -23.34 1.33
CA ASN A 648 -36.76 -24.48 1.44
C ASN A 648 -35.56 -24.11 2.30
N VAL A 649 -34.96 -25.06 2.97
CA VAL A 649 -33.79 -24.88 3.82
C VAL A 649 -32.64 -25.74 3.33
N MET A 650 -31.45 -25.14 3.24
CA MET A 650 -30.22 -25.82 2.91
C MET A 650 -29.44 -26.11 4.19
N VAL A 651 -28.91 -27.31 4.28
CA VAL A 651 -28.07 -27.75 5.42
C VAL A 651 -26.86 -28.49 4.95
N LEU A 652 -25.73 -28.24 5.58
CA LEU A 652 -24.53 -29.08 5.51
C LEU A 652 -24.58 -30.05 6.69
N HIS A 653 -24.56 -31.35 6.38
CA HIS A 653 -24.55 -32.41 7.36
C HIS A 653 -23.14 -32.80 7.82
N LYS A 654 -23.02 -33.43 8.99
CA LYS A 654 -21.76 -33.94 9.51
C LYS A 654 -21.12 -35.02 8.65
N ASP A 655 -21.90 -35.69 7.79
CA ASP A 655 -21.42 -36.68 6.82
C ASP A 655 -20.88 -36.05 5.52
N ASN A 656 -20.61 -34.74 5.53
CA ASN A 656 -20.07 -33.99 4.39
C ASN A 656 -21.04 -33.93 3.19
N THR A 657 -22.35 -34.01 3.42
CA THR A 657 -23.37 -33.84 2.38
C THR A 657 -24.17 -32.55 2.59
N ILE A 658 -24.54 -31.89 1.49
CA ILE A 658 -25.48 -30.76 1.53
C ILE A 658 -26.81 -31.23 0.99
N ASP A 659 -27.85 -31.03 1.76
CA ASP A 659 -29.19 -31.36 1.41
C ASP A 659 -30.15 -30.16 1.50
N MET A 660 -31.16 -30.17 0.64
CA MET A 660 -32.27 -29.22 0.64
C MET A 660 -33.55 -29.90 1.16
N TYR A 661 -34.27 -29.23 2.05
CA TYR A 661 -35.53 -29.71 2.58
C TYR A 661 -36.58 -28.60 2.54
N ASN A 662 -37.85 -28.97 2.43
CA ASN A 662 -38.94 -28.06 2.80
C ASN A 662 -39.06 -27.96 4.35
N LEU A 663 -39.91 -27.06 4.83
CA LEU A 663 -40.11 -26.91 6.29
C LEU A 663 -40.88 -28.04 6.96
N LYS A 664 -41.21 -29.12 6.24
CA LYS A 664 -41.72 -30.37 6.78
C LYS A 664 -40.67 -31.47 6.89
N GLY A 665 -39.43 -31.18 6.45
CA GLY A 665 -38.32 -32.15 6.45
C GLY A 665 -38.26 -33.04 5.22
N GLU A 666 -39.04 -32.76 4.16
CA GLU A 666 -39.06 -33.53 2.95
C GLU A 666 -38.10 -32.93 1.92
N LYS A 667 -37.31 -33.78 1.25
CA LYS A 667 -36.44 -33.35 0.15
C LYS A 667 -37.27 -33.12 -1.11
N PRO A 668 -37.07 -32.00 -1.85
CA PRO A 668 -37.69 -31.83 -3.15
C PRO A 668 -37.30 -32.99 -4.09
N SER A 669 -38.23 -33.51 -4.86
CA SER A 669 -38.01 -34.66 -5.78
C SER A 669 -36.96 -34.39 -6.86
N SER A 670 -36.72 -33.12 -7.17
CA SER A 670 -35.68 -32.69 -8.11
C SER A 670 -34.30 -32.49 -7.48
N TRP A 671 -34.15 -32.66 -6.15
CA TRP A 671 -32.91 -32.48 -5.47
C TRP A 671 -32.10 -33.78 -5.37
N ASN A 672 -30.89 -33.78 -5.97
CA ASN A 672 -30.01 -34.95 -6.00
C ASN A 672 -28.94 -34.95 -4.88
N GLY A 673 -28.93 -33.90 -4.02
CA GLY A 673 -27.88 -33.71 -3.03
C GLY A 673 -26.60 -33.12 -3.64
N ILE A 674 -25.73 -32.62 -2.77
CA ILE A 674 -24.36 -32.22 -3.10
C ILE A 674 -23.42 -32.98 -2.18
N SER A 675 -22.41 -33.64 -2.77
CA SER A 675 -21.33 -34.27 -2.04
C SER A 675 -20.03 -34.17 -2.84
N CYS A 676 -18.89 -34.13 -2.17
CA CYS A 676 -17.58 -34.19 -2.79
C CYS A 676 -16.62 -34.96 -1.89
N GLU A 677 -15.50 -35.39 -2.45
CA GLU A 677 -14.48 -36.15 -1.68
C GLU A 677 -13.82 -35.29 -0.60
N GLU A 678 -13.67 -34.00 -0.88
CA GLU A 678 -13.03 -33.06 0.03
C GLU A 678 -14.03 -32.48 1.04
N THR A 679 -13.52 -32.06 2.20
CA THR A 679 -14.35 -31.48 3.26
C THR A 679 -14.96 -30.16 2.83
N ILE A 680 -16.27 -30.09 2.82
CA ILE A 680 -17.05 -28.88 2.52
C ILE A 680 -16.93 -27.90 3.67
N LYS A 681 -16.51 -26.68 3.39
CA LYS A 681 -16.20 -25.66 4.42
C LYS A 681 -17.38 -24.85 4.92
N GLY A 682 -18.51 -24.93 4.25
CA GLY A 682 -19.72 -24.19 4.63
C GLY A 682 -20.92 -24.45 3.71
N LEU A 683 -21.99 -23.70 3.94
CA LEU A 683 -23.14 -23.74 3.04
C LEU A 683 -22.80 -23.17 1.66
N PRO A 684 -23.44 -23.66 0.59
CA PRO A 684 -23.15 -23.20 -0.76
C PRO A 684 -23.63 -21.77 -0.97
N GLU A 685 -22.85 -20.99 -1.70
CA GLU A 685 -23.24 -19.66 -2.15
C GLU A 685 -24.17 -19.77 -3.35
N ARG A 686 -25.32 -19.08 -3.30
CA ARG A 686 -26.28 -19.03 -4.40
C ARG A 686 -25.89 -17.98 -5.43
N ILE A 687 -25.75 -18.36 -6.69
CA ILE A 687 -25.61 -17.43 -7.82
C ILE A 687 -26.73 -17.63 -8.83
N ILE A 688 -27.16 -16.56 -9.52
CA ILE A 688 -28.19 -16.60 -10.54
C ILE A 688 -27.62 -16.08 -11.84
N VAL A 689 -27.51 -16.95 -12.86
CA VAL A 689 -26.90 -16.64 -14.14
C VAL A 689 -27.88 -17.05 -15.26
N GLY A 690 -28.22 -16.09 -16.13
CA GLY A 690 -29.18 -16.33 -17.21
C GLY A 690 -30.57 -16.77 -16.73
N GLY A 691 -30.97 -16.39 -15.51
CA GLY A 691 -32.24 -16.81 -14.88
C GLY A 691 -32.19 -18.19 -14.21
N ASN A 692 -31.08 -18.91 -14.30
CA ASN A 692 -30.86 -20.19 -13.62
C ASN A 692 -30.08 -20.01 -12.34
N THR A 693 -30.44 -20.77 -11.30
CA THR A 693 -29.72 -20.81 -10.02
C THR A 693 -28.63 -21.88 -10.06
N PHE A 694 -27.44 -21.53 -9.54
CA PHE A 694 -26.31 -22.43 -9.34
C PHE A 694 -25.79 -22.29 -7.91
N TRP A 695 -25.06 -23.32 -7.45
CA TRP A 695 -24.47 -23.37 -6.13
C TRP A 695 -22.96 -23.42 -6.22
N VAL A 696 -22.29 -22.51 -5.53
CA VAL A 696 -20.84 -22.50 -5.40
C VAL A 696 -20.47 -23.12 -4.06
N VAL A 697 -19.78 -24.23 -4.10
CA VAL A 697 -19.30 -25.00 -2.94
C VAL A 697 -17.80 -24.83 -2.82
N ARG A 698 -17.31 -24.61 -1.60
CA ARG A 698 -15.89 -24.42 -1.33
C ARG A 698 -15.37 -25.50 -0.39
N THR A 699 -14.21 -26.04 -0.75
CA THR A 699 -13.39 -26.91 0.12
C THR A 699 -12.05 -26.18 0.39
N SER A 700 -11.12 -26.80 1.10
CA SER A 700 -9.78 -26.23 1.30
C SER A 700 -8.94 -26.17 0.02
N ILE A 701 -9.22 -27.02 -0.96
CA ILE A 701 -8.40 -27.20 -2.18
C ILE A 701 -9.20 -27.06 -3.49
N GLN A 702 -10.52 -26.86 -3.43
CA GLN A 702 -11.39 -26.79 -4.60
C GLN A 702 -12.53 -25.77 -4.43
N THR A 703 -12.92 -25.14 -5.55
CA THR A 703 -14.20 -24.46 -5.70
C THR A 703 -15.01 -25.22 -6.76
N LEU A 704 -16.21 -25.67 -6.41
CA LEU A 704 -17.08 -26.47 -7.26
C LEU A 704 -18.36 -25.69 -7.56
N ILE A 705 -18.82 -25.72 -8.80
CA ILE A 705 -20.09 -25.11 -9.20
C ILE A 705 -21.08 -26.20 -9.58
N TYR A 706 -22.21 -26.22 -8.88
CA TYR A 706 -23.27 -27.20 -9.08
C TYR A 706 -24.53 -26.59 -9.74
N PRO A 707 -25.28 -27.37 -10.51
CA PRO A 707 -26.59 -26.94 -10.94
C PRO A 707 -27.57 -26.83 -9.79
N PHE A 708 -28.72 -26.19 -10.02
CA PHE A 708 -29.77 -26.02 -8.99
C PHE A 708 -30.17 -27.35 -8.33
N ALA A 709 -30.27 -28.40 -9.09
CA ALA A 709 -30.69 -29.72 -8.62
C ALA A 709 -29.64 -30.46 -7.78
N GLY A 710 -28.42 -29.94 -7.68
CA GLY A 710 -27.27 -30.70 -7.12
C GLY A 710 -26.79 -31.80 -8.08
N GLY A 711 -26.28 -32.89 -7.52
CA GLY A 711 -25.70 -33.99 -8.28
C GLY A 711 -24.21 -33.76 -8.58
N ASP A 712 -23.79 -33.97 -9.84
CA ASP A 712 -22.40 -33.75 -10.22
C ASP A 712 -22.10 -32.27 -10.45
N PRO A 713 -20.88 -31.81 -10.11
CA PRO A 713 -20.48 -30.42 -10.35
C PRO A 713 -20.31 -30.15 -11.85
N LEU A 714 -20.75 -28.98 -12.30
CA LEU A 714 -20.56 -28.51 -13.68
C LEU A 714 -19.11 -28.15 -13.95
N THR A 715 -18.43 -27.60 -12.94
CA THR A 715 -17.05 -27.14 -13.04
C THR A 715 -16.36 -27.27 -11.69
N VAL A 716 -15.09 -27.64 -11.72
CA VAL A 716 -14.20 -27.72 -10.55
C VAL A 716 -12.99 -26.86 -10.82
N TYR A 717 -12.64 -25.99 -9.88
CA TYR A 717 -11.45 -25.15 -9.89
C TYR A 717 -10.54 -25.58 -8.74
N GLU A 718 -9.25 -25.68 -8.99
CA GLU A 718 -8.23 -26.13 -8.04
C GLU A 718 -7.06 -25.13 -7.98
N GLY A 719 -6.34 -25.14 -6.87
CA GLY A 719 -5.17 -24.32 -6.69
C GLY A 719 -5.46 -22.83 -6.85
N GLN A 720 -4.66 -22.15 -7.64
CA GLN A 720 -4.78 -20.69 -7.88
C GLN A 720 -6.06 -20.29 -8.62
N ASP A 721 -6.69 -21.23 -9.30
CA ASP A 721 -7.92 -20.97 -10.06
C ASP A 721 -9.18 -21.00 -9.18
N MET A 722 -9.06 -21.41 -7.92
CA MET A 722 -10.17 -21.37 -6.97
C MET A 722 -10.64 -19.93 -6.77
N ILE A 723 -11.94 -19.77 -6.64
CA ILE A 723 -12.56 -18.49 -6.29
C ILE A 723 -12.27 -18.20 -4.82
N ARG A 724 -11.71 -17.03 -4.53
CA ARG A 724 -11.47 -16.59 -3.15
C ARG A 724 -12.78 -16.55 -2.36
N PRO A 725 -12.77 -16.96 -1.06
CA PRO A 725 -13.97 -16.95 -0.22
C PRO A 725 -14.62 -15.58 -0.04
N ASP A 726 -13.80 -14.52 -0.11
CA ASP A 726 -14.18 -13.13 0.04
C ASP A 726 -14.47 -12.44 -1.31
N SER A 727 -14.21 -13.13 -2.43
CA SER A 727 -14.53 -12.58 -3.75
C SER A 727 -16.04 -12.55 -3.98
N ARG A 728 -16.52 -11.38 -4.38
CA ARG A 728 -17.85 -11.27 -4.94
C ARG A 728 -17.89 -11.94 -6.31
N ILE A 729 -18.94 -12.72 -6.55
CA ILE A 729 -19.19 -13.33 -7.85
C ILE A 729 -20.17 -12.44 -8.61
N ASP A 730 -19.67 -11.71 -9.61
CA ASP A 730 -20.48 -10.78 -10.41
C ASP A 730 -20.91 -11.44 -11.72
N VAL A 731 -22.21 -11.34 -12.03
CA VAL A 731 -22.77 -11.87 -13.28
C VAL A 731 -22.47 -10.90 -14.42
N VAL A 732 -21.73 -11.35 -15.42
CA VAL A 732 -21.33 -10.55 -16.59
C VAL A 732 -22.37 -10.63 -17.69
N ASP A 733 -22.85 -11.86 -17.99
CA ASP A 733 -23.85 -12.12 -19.00
C ASP A 733 -24.68 -13.38 -18.67
N HIS A 734 -25.43 -13.91 -19.64
CA HIS A 734 -26.33 -15.04 -19.46
C HIS A 734 -25.64 -16.39 -19.15
N VAL A 735 -24.32 -16.47 -19.29
CA VAL A 735 -23.57 -17.72 -19.15
C VAL A 735 -22.22 -17.51 -18.44
N THR A 736 -21.86 -16.30 -18.08
CA THR A 736 -20.56 -15.98 -17.48
C THR A 736 -20.69 -15.17 -16.20
N VAL A 737 -19.79 -15.47 -15.26
CA VAL A 737 -19.56 -14.69 -14.05
C VAL A 737 -18.11 -14.25 -13.99
N GLN A 738 -17.83 -13.22 -13.23
CA GLN A 738 -16.48 -12.80 -12.88
C GLN A 738 -16.27 -12.94 -11.37
N ALA A 739 -15.11 -13.45 -11.01
CA ALA A 739 -14.71 -13.57 -9.62
C ALA A 739 -13.18 -13.48 -9.50
N GLU A 740 -12.69 -12.94 -8.39
CA GLU A 740 -11.27 -12.96 -8.08
C GLU A 740 -10.87 -14.34 -7.57
N CYS A 741 -9.80 -14.88 -8.18
CA CYS A 741 -9.24 -16.17 -7.80
C CYS A 741 -8.06 -15.98 -6.83
N TYR A 742 -7.56 -17.10 -6.27
CA TYR A 742 -6.47 -17.04 -5.28
C TYR A 742 -5.15 -16.47 -5.82
N ASP A 743 -4.94 -16.46 -7.15
CA ASP A 743 -3.82 -15.76 -7.78
C ASP A 743 -4.01 -14.23 -7.89
N GLY A 744 -5.09 -13.69 -7.33
CA GLY A 744 -5.46 -12.28 -7.42
C GLY A 744 -5.94 -11.82 -8.80
N GLN A 745 -6.16 -12.76 -9.75
CA GLN A 745 -6.71 -12.43 -11.06
C GLN A 745 -8.22 -12.51 -11.03
N VAL A 746 -8.87 -11.47 -11.56
CA VAL A 746 -10.31 -11.55 -11.86
C VAL A 746 -10.50 -12.38 -13.11
N ARG A 747 -11.15 -13.52 -12.99
CA ARG A 747 -11.39 -14.43 -14.10
C ARG A 747 -12.84 -14.42 -14.53
N THR A 748 -13.04 -14.48 -15.84
CA THR A 748 -14.37 -14.75 -16.42
C THR A 748 -14.59 -16.25 -16.45
N ILE A 749 -15.55 -16.70 -15.68
CA ILE A 749 -15.91 -18.10 -15.46
C ILE A 749 -17.16 -18.38 -16.27
N LYS A 750 -17.08 -19.30 -17.22
CA LYS A 750 -18.24 -19.71 -18.01
C LYS A 750 -18.96 -20.86 -17.30
N ILE A 751 -20.21 -20.62 -16.94
CA ILE A 751 -21.11 -21.63 -16.38
C ILE A 751 -21.86 -22.27 -17.55
N LYS A 752 -21.60 -23.53 -17.81
CA LYS A 752 -22.21 -24.25 -18.93
C LYS A 752 -23.47 -25.00 -18.52
#